data_45d49af0eaa8434b750b5aa53927d880
#
_entry.id   45d49af0eaa8434b750b5aa53927d880
#
_cell.length_a   1.000
_cell.length_b   1.000
_cell.length_c   1.000
_cell.angle_alpha   90.00
_cell.angle_beta   90.00
_cell.angle_gamma   90.00
#
_symmetry.space_group_name_H-M   'P 1'
#
loop_
_entity.id
_entity.type
_entity.pdbx_description
1 polymer ?
#
loop_
_entity_poly.entity_id
_entity_poly.type
_entity_poly.pdbx_seq_one_letter_code
_entity_poly.pdbx_strand_id
1 'polypeptide(L)'
;MVDIDLLDNGTRHPNLAQMKMSAFCKKRGHNVSLLFKSEQMDNIMEYDALIISKVFTFSKIPEALVEVIPIDNPDKLRQLNNCVKKEIELLEGHLCEKPTVLIGGTGFFEDGGRDLHCEIEHTKPDYSLYVEYINAATKEGRSKQYFDDYENYSIGFTTRGCFRKCDFCVNKKYDRAFLHSPVSEFFDETRTGIYLWDDNFFAFGGWEEILDDIVATGKPFQFRQGLDIRLLTETRAKKLLRCKYHGDFIFAFDHIEDREIVEAKLKMWKKYCRRTTKLYLLCAFDPDNSNCDVNNLAELEKEDIKNLFERIKILMRFGCLPYIMRYEAYKKSKYKGIYTQVARWCNQPQFFKKKSFREFCVANQEYHSNNETNCSAYQALIDFEEDNRDIANSYFDLKFEELNEYPQMGYGRHIKTPCKICEKENVTWFSVQYGQQDDKQVASAYLSGQLDFSCLRKKGSVCNVNPEEAAKAVSGALLRLNMNELVLIIDDIAEIEELDVQTIPQFSSIYSTTHDLLEIVYGKKLSYEEIGVRLDYGTVKKKEARAKYGENHAKLGALMDLVFIDGDVDSRKMKTTISPMGQCFQSLDEETKVKLRDRLFLRIPIIQKLIKETKEEETSLDSILFSVTNSSKTQERRKSSVKKIVDELRKNNDSMLLERIVRILY
;
A
#
# COMPACT_ATOMS: atom_id res chain seq x y z
N MET A 1 25.89 15.11 18.14
CA MET A 1 24.44 14.91 17.92
C MET A 1 24.00 13.73 18.76
N VAL A 2 22.93 13.88 19.51
CA VAL A 2 22.36 12.81 20.35
C VAL A 2 20.88 12.64 20.00
N ASP A 3 20.53 11.47 19.51
CA ASP A 3 19.14 11.09 19.25
C ASP A 3 18.71 10.09 20.35
N ILE A 4 17.92 10.59 21.31
CA ILE A 4 17.50 9.80 22.47
C ILE A 4 16.65 8.59 22.06
N ASP A 5 15.81 8.75 21.04
CA ASP A 5 14.97 7.66 20.56
C ASP A 5 15.80 6.54 19.93
N LEU A 6 16.91 6.90 19.30
CA LEU A 6 17.87 5.95 18.74
C LEU A 6 18.60 5.18 19.86
N LEU A 7 19.00 5.87 20.93
CA LEU A 7 19.73 5.28 22.04
C LEU A 7 18.88 4.35 22.90
N ASP A 8 17.61 4.69 23.13
CA ASP A 8 16.73 3.90 24.00
C ASP A 8 16.37 2.54 23.36
N ASN A 9 15.78 2.56 22.15
CA ASN A 9 15.25 1.32 21.52
C ASN A 9 15.64 1.16 20.06
N GLY A 10 16.34 2.13 19.51
CA GLY A 10 16.53 2.30 18.08
C GLY A 10 15.26 2.79 17.40
N THR A 11 15.41 3.52 16.33
CA THR A 11 14.30 3.99 15.49
C THR A 11 14.52 3.54 14.06
N ARG A 12 13.41 3.36 13.32
CA ARG A 12 13.45 3.06 11.88
C ARG A 12 13.51 4.32 11.02
N HIS A 13 13.37 5.47 11.65
CA HIS A 13 13.30 6.76 10.96
C HIS A 13 14.43 7.66 11.40
N PRO A 14 15.17 8.28 10.47
CA PRO A 14 16.18 9.27 10.80
C PRO A 14 15.53 10.56 11.34
N ASN A 15 16.24 11.27 12.19
CA ASN A 15 15.81 12.56 12.70
C ASN A 15 16.18 13.68 11.72
N LEU A 16 15.18 14.20 11.00
CA LEU A 16 15.39 15.20 9.96
C LEU A 16 16.01 16.52 10.50
N ALA A 17 15.59 16.97 11.69
CA ALA A 17 16.15 18.18 12.31
C ALA A 17 17.65 18.01 12.56
N GLN A 18 18.07 16.88 13.10
CA GLN A 18 19.50 16.60 13.34
C GLN A 18 20.28 16.48 12.02
N MET A 19 19.68 15.89 10.97
CA MET A 19 20.33 15.84 9.65
C MET A 19 20.56 17.23 9.06
N LYS A 20 19.59 18.16 9.22
CA LYS A 20 19.73 19.55 8.77
C LYS A 20 20.79 20.29 9.56
N MET A 21 20.76 20.15 10.90
CA MET A 21 21.78 20.76 11.78
C MET A 21 23.17 20.20 11.49
N SER A 22 23.31 18.90 11.25
CA SER A 22 24.57 18.29 10.89
C SER A 22 25.13 18.87 9.58
N ALA A 23 24.30 18.94 8.54
CA ALA A 23 24.70 19.52 7.25
C ALA A 23 25.15 20.98 7.40
N PHE A 24 24.39 21.73 8.19
CA PHE A 24 24.67 23.15 8.46
C PHE A 24 26.01 23.34 9.19
N CYS A 25 26.25 22.56 10.26
CA CYS A 25 27.51 22.60 11.02
C CYS A 25 28.70 22.17 10.16
N LYS A 26 28.59 21.07 9.43
CA LYS A 26 29.66 20.58 8.52
C LYS A 26 30.01 21.60 7.45
N LYS A 27 29.02 22.31 6.87
CA LYS A 27 29.26 23.38 5.89
C LYS A 27 30.07 24.53 6.44
N ARG A 28 30.04 24.74 7.77
CA ARG A 28 30.83 25.76 8.48
C ARG A 28 32.16 25.23 9.04
N GLY A 29 32.56 24.02 8.71
CA GLY A 29 33.83 23.42 9.09
C GLY A 29 33.85 22.75 10.47
N HIS A 30 32.67 22.57 11.09
CA HIS A 30 32.60 21.83 12.37
C HIS A 30 32.68 20.31 12.15
N ASN A 31 33.32 19.63 13.07
CA ASN A 31 33.29 18.17 13.16
C ASN A 31 31.99 17.72 13.83
N VAL A 32 31.20 16.91 13.15
CA VAL A 32 29.91 16.42 13.64
C VAL A 32 29.95 14.91 13.78
N SER A 33 29.65 14.43 14.99
CA SER A 33 29.52 12.99 15.28
C SER A 33 28.13 12.70 15.84
N LEU A 34 27.55 11.58 15.45
CA LEU A 34 26.34 11.02 16.04
C LEU A 34 26.76 10.08 17.17
N LEU A 35 26.27 10.33 18.39
CA LEU A 35 26.46 9.43 19.52
C LEU A 35 25.31 8.44 19.57
N PHE A 36 25.61 7.17 19.37
CA PHE A 36 24.60 6.10 19.30
C PHE A 36 24.93 4.89 20.20
N LYS A 37 25.96 5.01 21.05
CA LYS A 37 26.34 4.03 22.07
C LYS A 37 26.59 4.73 23.41
N SER A 38 26.29 4.04 24.50
CA SER A 38 26.46 4.57 25.85
C SER A 38 27.93 4.95 26.14
N GLU A 39 28.90 4.14 25.68
CA GLU A 39 30.32 4.36 25.89
C GLU A 39 30.84 5.65 25.21
N GLN A 40 30.14 6.13 24.17
CA GLN A 40 30.50 7.39 23.51
C GLN A 40 30.09 8.61 24.32
N MET A 41 29.32 8.45 25.41
CA MET A 41 28.84 9.52 26.28
C MET A 41 29.71 9.73 27.53
N ASP A 42 30.71 8.90 27.77
CA ASP A 42 31.56 8.99 28.95
C ASP A 42 32.27 10.37 29.06
N ASN A 43 32.58 10.97 27.90
CA ASN A 43 33.25 12.27 27.81
C ASN A 43 32.35 13.35 27.18
N ILE A 44 31.07 13.32 27.48
CA ILE A 44 30.08 14.21 26.82
C ILE A 44 30.37 15.69 27.06
N MET A 45 31.01 16.04 28.19
CA MET A 45 31.38 17.39 28.55
C MET A 45 32.61 17.96 27.80
N GLU A 46 33.32 17.12 27.05
CA GLU A 46 34.46 17.54 26.22
C GLU A 46 34.05 18.13 24.88
N TYR A 47 32.80 17.89 24.46
CA TYR A 47 32.28 18.46 23.24
C TYR A 47 32.04 19.97 23.34
N ASP A 48 32.28 20.70 22.24
CA ASP A 48 31.98 22.12 22.18
C ASP A 48 30.48 22.40 22.20
N ALA A 49 29.68 21.53 21.55
CA ALA A 49 28.24 21.63 21.53
C ALA A 49 27.55 20.25 21.53
N LEU A 50 26.42 20.17 22.21
CA LEU A 50 25.52 19.01 22.26
C LEU A 50 24.17 19.39 21.67
N ILE A 51 23.79 18.72 20.60
CA ILE A 51 22.48 18.87 19.96
C ILE A 51 21.69 17.60 20.23
N ILE A 52 20.69 17.71 21.09
CA ILE A 52 19.95 16.59 21.67
C ILE A 52 18.51 16.63 21.19
N SER A 53 18.03 15.54 20.64
CA SER A 53 16.65 15.40 20.19
C SER A 53 15.96 14.23 20.87
N LYS A 54 14.68 14.43 21.19
CA LYS A 54 13.76 13.41 21.66
C LYS A 54 12.40 13.62 20.97
N VAL A 55 11.94 12.64 20.22
CA VAL A 55 10.66 12.71 19.50
C VAL A 55 9.54 12.00 20.28
N PHE A 56 9.82 10.85 20.88
CA PHE A 56 8.81 10.09 21.62
C PHE A 56 8.85 10.37 23.12
N THR A 57 7.70 10.64 23.70
CA THR A 57 7.56 10.93 25.14
C THR A 57 8.06 9.78 26.02
N PHE A 58 7.87 8.54 25.56
CA PHE A 58 8.21 7.31 26.30
C PHE A 58 9.69 6.91 26.23
N SER A 59 10.50 7.50 25.36
CA SER A 59 11.94 7.18 25.27
C SER A 59 12.66 7.63 26.52
N LYS A 60 13.48 6.73 27.06
CA LYS A 60 14.23 6.98 28.30
C LYS A 60 15.46 7.83 28.01
N ILE A 61 15.70 8.81 28.88
CA ILE A 61 16.88 9.66 28.80
C ILE A 61 18.05 8.91 29.45
N PRO A 62 19.18 8.76 28.77
CA PRO A 62 20.39 8.14 29.34
C PRO A 62 20.90 8.89 30.55
N GLU A 63 21.43 8.15 31.55
CA GLU A 63 21.95 8.74 32.78
C GLU A 63 23.01 9.81 32.53
N ALA A 64 23.91 9.62 31.58
CA ALA A 64 24.94 10.60 31.21
C ALA A 64 24.36 11.96 30.74
N LEU A 65 23.11 12.00 30.31
CA LEU A 65 22.43 13.23 29.87
C LEU A 65 21.64 13.91 30.98
N VAL A 66 21.39 13.24 32.12
CA VAL A 66 20.58 13.80 33.22
C VAL A 66 21.26 15.00 33.86
N GLU A 67 22.59 15.02 33.91
CA GLU A 67 23.37 16.15 34.42
C GLU A 67 23.33 17.37 33.46
N VAL A 68 23.11 17.11 32.17
CA VAL A 68 23.15 18.14 31.11
C VAL A 68 21.77 18.70 30.80
N ILE A 69 20.73 17.86 30.93
CA ILE A 69 19.34 18.23 30.65
C ILE A 69 18.59 18.42 31.97
N PRO A 70 18.11 19.63 32.28
CA PRO A 70 17.38 19.90 33.51
C PRO A 70 15.94 19.38 33.47
N ILE A 71 15.78 18.06 33.51
CA ILE A 71 14.49 17.36 33.33
C ILE A 71 13.48 17.80 34.40
N ASP A 72 13.96 17.99 35.63
CA ASP A 72 13.12 18.36 36.77
C ASP A 72 12.73 19.85 36.80
N ASN A 73 13.19 20.64 35.84
CA ASN A 73 12.89 22.05 35.75
C ASN A 73 12.39 22.46 34.36
N PRO A 74 11.06 22.45 34.15
CA PRO A 74 10.45 22.77 32.84
C PRO A 74 10.85 24.14 32.30
N ASP A 75 11.05 25.15 33.17
CA ASP A 75 11.43 26.48 32.73
C ASP A 75 12.86 26.54 32.20
N LYS A 76 13.80 25.87 32.86
CA LYS A 76 15.18 25.73 32.37
C LYS A 76 15.22 24.91 31.10
N LEU A 77 14.39 23.86 31.02
CA LEU A 77 14.28 23.04 29.82
C LEU A 77 13.81 23.89 28.62
N ARG A 78 12.75 24.72 28.82
CA ARG A 78 12.29 25.65 27.78
C ARG A 78 13.33 26.74 27.46
N GLN A 79 14.14 27.18 28.40
CA GLN A 79 15.23 28.12 28.14
C GLN A 79 16.29 27.49 27.19
N LEU A 80 16.63 26.21 27.34
CA LEU A 80 17.56 25.52 26.43
C LEU A 80 17.00 25.40 25.03
N ASN A 81 15.70 25.22 24.88
CA ASN A 81 15.03 25.17 23.55
C ASN A 81 14.91 26.57 22.92
N ASN A 82 14.59 27.60 23.73
CA ASN A 82 14.30 28.94 23.23
C ASN A 82 15.52 29.86 23.14
N CYS A 83 16.72 29.37 23.39
CA CYS A 83 17.91 30.18 23.38
C CYS A 83 18.40 30.53 21.95
N VAL A 84 17.74 31.52 21.34
CA VAL A 84 18.14 32.10 20.03
C VAL A 84 19.61 32.48 20.04
N LYS A 85 20.11 33.00 21.16
CA LYS A 85 21.52 33.43 21.31
C LYS A 85 22.45 32.22 21.13
N LYS A 86 22.20 31.09 21.79
CA LYS A 86 23.04 29.90 21.66
C LYS A 86 23.02 29.32 20.24
N GLU A 87 21.87 29.38 19.59
CA GLU A 87 21.76 28.93 18.19
C GLU A 87 22.53 29.89 17.24
N ILE A 88 22.48 31.21 17.50
CA ILE A 88 23.26 32.20 16.74
C ILE A 88 24.76 32.02 17.00
N GLU A 89 25.16 31.82 18.28
CA GLU A 89 26.55 31.53 18.63
C GLU A 89 27.08 30.27 17.89
N LEU A 90 26.23 29.24 17.77
CA LEU A 90 26.56 28.04 16.95
C LEU A 90 26.65 28.41 15.47
N LEU A 91 25.75 29.27 14.99
CA LEU A 91 25.74 29.76 13.60
C LEU A 91 26.99 30.60 13.27
N GLU A 92 27.45 31.41 14.20
CA GLU A 92 28.62 32.29 14.06
C GLU A 92 29.95 31.59 14.38
N GLY A 93 29.91 30.38 14.96
CA GLY A 93 31.11 29.65 15.37
C GLY A 93 31.75 30.15 16.65
N HIS A 94 31.04 30.97 17.43
CA HIS A 94 31.51 31.55 18.71
C HIS A 94 30.71 30.98 19.87
N LEU A 95 31.19 29.89 20.46
CA LEU A 95 30.55 29.25 21.61
C LEU A 95 31.07 29.87 22.93
N CYS A 96 30.18 30.53 23.67
CA CYS A 96 30.51 31.15 24.93
C CYS A 96 30.55 30.17 26.13
N GLU A 97 29.78 29.07 26.02
CA GLU A 97 29.71 28.03 27.06
C GLU A 97 30.08 26.69 26.45
N LYS A 98 30.81 25.83 27.14
CA LYS A 98 31.19 24.47 26.72
C LYS A 98 30.71 23.45 27.77
N PRO A 99 29.92 22.43 27.34
CA PRO A 99 29.27 22.33 26.05
C PRO A 99 28.08 23.29 25.91
N THR A 100 27.93 23.88 24.73
CA THR A 100 26.68 24.55 24.37
C THR A 100 25.60 23.50 24.14
N VAL A 101 24.51 23.51 24.91
CA VAL A 101 23.45 22.51 24.84
C VAL A 101 22.23 23.07 24.12
N LEU A 102 21.80 22.40 23.06
CA LEU A 102 20.55 22.64 22.34
C LEU A 102 19.68 21.40 22.42
N ILE A 103 18.41 21.56 22.76
CA ILE A 103 17.44 20.47 22.86
C ILE A 103 16.22 20.74 22.01
N GLY A 104 15.60 19.70 21.50
CA GLY A 104 14.36 19.81 20.72
C GLY A 104 13.61 18.49 20.55
N GLY A 105 12.43 18.60 19.98
CA GLY A 105 11.56 17.49 19.66
C GLY A 105 10.34 17.35 20.57
N THR A 106 9.31 16.69 20.02
CA THR A 106 7.98 16.51 20.65
C THR A 106 8.02 15.67 21.93
N GLY A 107 9.06 14.89 22.13
CA GLY A 107 9.28 14.13 23.37
C GLY A 107 9.72 14.99 24.58
N PHE A 108 10.23 16.21 24.33
CA PHE A 108 10.51 17.19 25.37
C PHE A 108 9.38 18.20 25.48
N PHE A 109 8.74 18.58 24.38
CA PHE A 109 7.77 19.66 24.32
C PHE A 109 6.54 19.19 23.52
N GLU A 110 5.37 19.23 24.16
CA GLU A 110 4.12 18.79 23.53
C GLU A 110 3.78 19.58 22.26
N ASP A 111 4.22 20.85 22.19
CA ASP A 111 4.06 21.74 21.03
C ASP A 111 5.19 21.59 19.99
N GLY A 112 6.09 20.63 20.17
CA GLY A 112 7.28 20.41 19.34
C GLY A 112 8.45 21.34 19.63
N GLY A 113 8.26 22.33 20.52
CA GLY A 113 9.27 23.33 20.85
C GLY A 113 9.40 24.42 19.77
N ARG A 114 10.51 25.13 19.77
CA ARG A 114 10.83 26.18 18.81
C ARG A 114 11.21 25.57 17.44
N ASP A 115 10.85 26.25 16.37
CA ASP A 115 11.33 25.91 15.02
C ASP A 115 12.82 26.18 14.89
N LEU A 116 13.51 25.43 14.05
CA LEU A 116 14.90 25.69 13.70
C LEU A 116 15.03 27.08 13.05
N HIS A 117 16.21 27.69 13.19
CA HIS A 117 16.51 28.92 12.44
C HIS A 117 16.36 28.68 10.94
N CYS A 118 15.83 29.66 10.22
CA CYS A 118 15.48 29.49 8.79
C CYS A 118 16.66 28.98 7.92
N GLU A 119 17.89 29.41 8.19
CA GLU A 119 19.06 28.93 7.44
C GLU A 119 19.33 27.42 7.69
N ILE A 120 19.03 26.92 8.89
CA ILE A 120 19.16 25.49 9.23
C ILE A 120 17.98 24.74 8.63
N GLU A 121 16.76 25.27 8.82
CA GLU A 121 15.52 24.62 8.35
C GLU A 121 15.54 24.40 6.83
N HIS A 122 16.11 25.31 6.07
CA HIS A 122 16.22 25.25 4.60
C HIS A 122 17.59 24.72 4.12
N THR A 123 18.34 24.05 4.99
CA THR A 123 19.57 23.34 4.60
C THR A 123 19.23 21.91 4.13
N LYS A 124 19.85 21.47 3.01
CA LYS A 124 19.73 20.09 2.54
C LYS A 124 20.16 19.10 3.63
N PRO A 125 19.38 18.09 3.97
CA PRO A 125 19.71 17.13 5.03
C PRO A 125 21.04 16.41 4.78
N ASP A 126 21.81 16.19 5.84
CA ASP A 126 23.01 15.36 5.82
C ASP A 126 22.63 13.89 5.83
N TYR A 127 22.51 13.30 4.68
CA TYR A 127 22.19 11.89 4.51
C TYR A 127 23.32 10.94 4.94
N SER A 128 24.47 11.46 5.31
CA SER A 128 25.62 10.66 5.80
C SER A 128 25.66 10.53 7.34
N LEU A 129 24.86 11.30 8.07
CA LEU A 129 24.90 11.37 9.54
C LEU A 129 24.80 9.99 10.22
N TYR A 130 23.99 9.10 9.68
CA TYR A 130 23.69 7.80 10.30
C TYR A 130 24.55 6.63 9.77
N VAL A 131 25.52 6.87 8.86
CA VAL A 131 26.30 5.80 8.21
C VAL A 131 27.05 4.93 9.23
N GLU A 132 27.69 5.54 10.23
CA GLU A 132 28.42 4.80 11.27
C GLU A 132 27.50 3.93 12.12
N TYR A 133 26.34 4.47 12.51
CA TYR A 133 25.29 3.72 13.21
C TYR A 133 24.81 2.51 12.40
N ILE A 134 24.49 2.71 11.12
CA ILE A 134 24.00 1.65 10.24
C ILE A 134 25.04 0.54 10.11
N ASN A 135 26.30 0.93 9.92
CA ASN A 135 27.41 -0.03 9.81
C ASN A 135 27.61 -0.84 11.10
N ALA A 136 27.56 -0.19 12.25
CA ALA A 136 27.69 -0.84 13.55
C ALA A 136 26.52 -1.80 13.81
N ALA A 137 25.29 -1.35 13.66
CA ALA A 137 24.11 -2.15 13.90
C ALA A 137 23.95 -3.32 12.90
N THR A 138 24.41 -3.14 11.66
CA THR A 138 24.44 -4.22 10.66
C THR A 138 25.45 -5.30 11.04
N LYS A 139 26.61 -4.92 11.56
CA LYS A 139 27.62 -5.87 12.09
C LYS A 139 27.08 -6.64 13.31
N GLU A 140 26.23 -6.02 14.11
CA GLU A 140 25.54 -6.62 15.25
C GLU A 140 24.33 -7.50 14.83
N GLY A 141 24.06 -7.64 13.53
CA GLY A 141 23.07 -8.57 12.98
C GLY A 141 21.70 -7.94 12.65
N ARG A 142 21.54 -6.62 12.70
CA ARG A 142 20.31 -5.98 12.20
C ARG A 142 20.21 -6.12 10.69
N SER A 143 19.00 -6.40 10.23
CA SER A 143 18.76 -6.56 8.79
C SER A 143 18.89 -5.23 8.04
N LYS A 144 19.43 -5.25 6.82
CA LYS A 144 19.48 -4.05 5.95
C LYS A 144 18.12 -3.40 5.72
N GLN A 145 17.05 -4.19 5.66
CA GLN A 145 15.68 -3.67 5.49
C GLN A 145 15.24 -2.76 6.65
N TYR A 146 15.83 -2.91 7.83
CA TYR A 146 15.56 -2.01 8.95
C TYR A 146 15.97 -0.57 8.67
N PHE A 147 16.99 -0.37 7.85
CA PHE A 147 17.58 0.92 7.52
C PHE A 147 17.10 1.53 6.20
N ASP A 148 16.04 0.99 5.62
CA ASP A 148 15.50 1.48 4.34
C ASP A 148 15.25 3.00 4.35
N ASP A 149 14.63 3.52 5.42
CA ASP A 149 14.32 4.96 5.54
C ASP A 149 15.59 5.82 5.63
N TYR A 150 16.68 5.27 6.20
CA TYR A 150 17.96 5.97 6.32
C TYR A 150 18.74 6.04 5.00
N GLU A 151 18.70 4.98 4.21
CA GLU A 151 19.59 4.80 3.06
C GLU A 151 18.91 5.10 1.72
N ASN A 152 17.61 4.79 1.59
CA ASN A 152 16.96 4.73 0.29
C ASN A 152 16.04 5.91 -0.03
N TYR A 153 15.69 6.75 0.93
CA TYR A 153 14.70 7.80 0.69
C TYR A 153 15.22 9.20 1.01
N SER A 154 14.92 10.14 0.11
CA SER A 154 15.01 11.57 0.41
C SER A 154 13.84 11.95 1.32
N ILE A 155 14.09 12.71 2.38
CA ILE A 155 13.08 13.00 3.40
C ILE A 155 12.93 14.51 3.57
N GLY A 156 11.70 14.99 3.57
CA GLY A 156 11.41 16.40 3.77
C GLY A 156 9.94 16.72 3.93
N PHE A 157 9.66 18.02 4.03
CA PHE A 157 8.32 18.59 4.05
C PHE A 157 8.18 19.52 2.86
N THR A 158 7.16 19.33 2.04
CA THR A 158 6.80 20.31 1.00
C THR A 158 5.85 21.35 1.57
N THR A 159 4.97 20.95 2.48
CA THR A 159 4.06 21.81 3.21
C THR A 159 4.17 21.58 4.71
N ARG A 160 3.88 22.59 5.51
CA ARG A 160 3.75 22.51 6.96
C ARG A 160 2.43 23.11 7.40
N GLY A 161 1.99 22.69 8.59
CA GLY A 161 0.81 23.21 9.23
C GLY A 161 -0.50 22.53 8.83
N CYS A 162 -1.52 22.76 9.64
CA CYS A 162 -2.87 22.24 9.47
C CYS A 162 -3.87 23.20 10.09
N PHE A 163 -5.02 23.40 9.44
CA PHE A 163 -6.11 24.21 10.02
C PHE A 163 -6.95 23.46 11.05
N ARG A 164 -6.79 22.11 11.11
CA ARG A 164 -7.51 21.28 12.08
C ARG A 164 -6.76 21.30 13.42
N LYS A 165 -7.43 21.69 14.47
CA LYS A 165 -6.89 21.76 15.84
C LYS A 165 -7.30 20.52 16.63
N CYS A 166 -6.99 19.31 16.07
CA CYS A 166 -7.31 18.06 16.77
C CYS A 166 -6.62 18.03 18.15
N ASP A 167 -7.36 17.72 19.21
CA ASP A 167 -6.91 17.83 20.59
C ASP A 167 -5.69 16.96 20.89
N PHE A 168 -5.61 15.78 20.27
CA PHE A 168 -4.48 14.84 20.39
C PHE A 168 -3.25 15.24 19.59
N CYS A 169 -3.36 16.17 18.64
CA CYS A 169 -2.30 16.46 17.68
C CYS A 169 -1.28 17.41 18.28
N VAL A 170 0.00 17.09 18.13
CA VAL A 170 1.11 17.97 18.53
C VAL A 170 1.23 19.19 17.61
N ASN A 171 0.63 19.16 16.43
CA ASN A 171 0.76 20.20 15.42
C ASN A 171 -0.28 21.33 15.58
N LYS A 172 -0.35 21.91 16.80
CA LYS A 172 -1.28 23.01 17.14
C LYS A 172 -0.74 24.39 16.81
N LYS A 173 0.53 24.47 16.48
CA LYS A 173 1.29 25.72 16.30
C LYS A 173 0.79 26.57 15.15
N TYR A 174 0.38 25.93 14.05
CA TYR A 174 -0.02 26.60 12.83
C TYR A 174 -1.53 26.53 12.60
N ASP A 175 -2.12 27.63 12.14
CA ASP A 175 -3.58 27.72 11.89
C ASP A 175 -3.99 27.42 10.45
N ARG A 176 -3.02 27.20 9.57
CA ARG A 176 -3.23 26.87 8.16
C ARG A 176 -2.05 26.04 7.62
N ALA A 177 -2.30 25.34 6.53
CA ALA A 177 -1.22 24.78 5.74
C ALA A 177 -0.56 25.85 4.88
N PHE A 178 0.76 25.80 4.73
CA PHE A 178 1.56 26.73 3.95
C PHE A 178 2.68 25.99 3.23
N LEU A 179 3.17 26.57 2.14
CA LEU A 179 4.35 26.07 1.43
C LEU A 179 5.58 26.19 2.35
N HIS A 180 6.34 25.11 2.45
CA HIS A 180 7.53 25.07 3.29
C HIS A 180 8.81 24.99 2.47
N SER A 181 9.08 23.88 1.82
CA SER A 181 10.30 23.69 1.02
C SER A 181 9.98 23.15 -0.36
N PRO A 182 10.62 23.68 -1.43
CA PRO A 182 10.58 23.00 -2.71
C PRO A 182 11.26 21.64 -2.59
N VAL A 183 10.81 20.65 -3.36
CA VAL A 183 11.35 19.29 -3.30
C VAL A 183 12.87 19.24 -3.55
N SER A 184 13.40 20.14 -4.38
CA SER A 184 14.82 20.26 -4.70
C SER A 184 15.71 20.53 -3.49
N GLU A 185 15.16 21.11 -2.42
CA GLU A 185 15.90 21.45 -1.20
C GLU A 185 16.35 20.20 -0.41
N PHE A 186 15.56 19.14 -0.44
CA PHE A 186 15.88 17.89 0.26
C PHE A 186 16.07 16.68 -0.65
N PHE A 187 15.81 16.83 -1.94
CA PHE A 187 15.94 15.76 -2.91
C PHE A 187 17.40 15.36 -3.14
N ASP A 188 17.64 14.06 -3.15
CA ASP A 188 18.91 13.45 -3.52
C ASP A 188 18.66 12.42 -4.63
N GLU A 189 19.21 12.69 -5.82
CA GLU A 189 19.01 11.86 -7.00
C GLU A 189 19.58 10.44 -6.87
N THR A 190 20.55 10.23 -5.97
CA THR A 190 21.16 8.92 -5.72
C THR A 190 20.21 8.00 -4.98
N ARG A 191 19.18 8.54 -4.32
CA ARG A 191 18.21 7.78 -3.53
C ARG A 191 17.08 7.24 -4.38
N THR A 192 16.48 6.15 -3.95
CA THR A 192 15.50 5.40 -4.72
C THR A 192 14.11 6.02 -4.72
N GLY A 193 13.78 6.86 -3.72
CA GLY A 193 12.46 7.47 -3.59
C GLY A 193 12.44 8.67 -2.63
N ILE A 194 11.23 9.18 -2.39
CA ILE A 194 10.99 10.36 -1.58
C ILE A 194 9.95 10.05 -0.51
N TYR A 195 10.24 10.37 0.74
CA TYR A 195 9.29 10.37 1.84
C TYR A 195 8.93 11.78 2.26
N LEU A 196 7.65 12.07 2.20
CA LEU A 196 7.07 13.35 2.55
C LEU A 196 6.43 13.25 3.93
N TRP A 197 6.83 14.12 4.84
CA TRP A 197 6.34 14.17 6.21
C TRP A 197 5.37 15.34 6.43
N ASP A 198 4.72 15.80 5.36
CA ASP A 198 3.76 16.89 5.35
C ASP A 198 2.64 16.65 6.37
N ASP A 199 2.28 17.67 7.13
CA ASP A 199 1.29 17.58 8.20
C ASP A 199 -0.13 17.37 7.66
N ASN A 200 -0.53 18.14 6.64
CA ASN A 200 -1.79 18.00 5.93
C ASN A 200 -1.66 18.55 4.50
N PHE A 201 -1.09 17.76 3.61
CA PHE A 201 -0.76 18.17 2.24
C PHE A 201 -1.95 18.76 1.47
N PHE A 202 -3.11 18.10 1.52
CA PHE A 202 -4.30 18.55 0.81
C PHE A 202 -4.99 19.79 1.40
N ALA A 203 -4.55 20.27 2.57
CA ALA A 203 -5.02 21.53 3.12
C ALA A 203 -4.36 22.76 2.46
N PHE A 204 -3.24 22.57 1.75
CA PHE A 204 -2.60 23.63 0.99
C PHE A 204 -3.26 23.81 -0.38
N GLY A 205 -3.60 25.05 -0.75
CA GLY A 205 -4.29 25.34 -2.02
C GLY A 205 -3.46 25.02 -3.26
N GLY A 206 -2.15 25.22 -3.22
CA GLY A 206 -1.20 24.95 -4.31
C GLY A 206 -0.69 23.50 -4.37
N TRP A 207 -1.44 22.54 -3.80
CA TRP A 207 -1.04 21.12 -3.73
C TRP A 207 -0.74 20.52 -5.12
N GLU A 208 -1.39 20.99 -6.16
CA GLU A 208 -1.29 20.45 -7.51
C GLU A 208 0.09 20.72 -8.12
N GLU A 209 0.57 21.96 -8.03
CA GLU A 209 1.89 22.38 -8.50
C GLU A 209 3.00 21.62 -7.75
N ILE A 210 2.87 21.50 -6.42
CA ILE A 210 3.84 20.74 -5.62
C ILE A 210 3.87 19.26 -6.04
N LEU A 211 2.71 18.68 -6.32
CA LEU A 211 2.65 17.28 -6.76
C LEU A 211 3.32 17.10 -8.12
N ASP A 212 3.17 18.05 -9.03
CA ASP A 212 3.84 18.04 -10.33
C ASP A 212 5.36 18.18 -10.17
N ASP A 213 5.85 19.03 -9.28
CA ASP A 213 7.28 19.14 -8.95
C ASP A 213 7.85 17.82 -8.39
N ILE A 214 7.11 17.16 -7.52
CA ILE A 214 7.50 15.85 -7.00
C ILE A 214 7.56 14.80 -8.13
N VAL A 215 6.55 14.77 -8.98
CA VAL A 215 6.49 13.87 -10.15
C VAL A 215 7.63 14.13 -11.12
N ALA A 216 8.00 15.40 -11.34
CA ALA A 216 9.11 15.80 -12.22
C ALA A 216 10.46 15.21 -11.78
N THR A 217 10.64 14.86 -10.50
CA THR A 217 11.84 14.13 -10.04
C THR A 217 12.00 12.73 -10.66
N GLY A 218 10.92 12.17 -11.21
CA GLY A 218 10.88 10.81 -11.75
C GLY A 218 10.94 9.70 -10.69
N LYS A 219 11.08 10.03 -9.40
CA LYS A 219 11.18 9.07 -8.29
C LYS A 219 9.83 8.71 -7.70
N PRO A 220 9.66 7.49 -7.20
CA PRO A 220 8.48 7.15 -6.40
C PRO A 220 8.47 7.91 -5.08
N PHE A 221 7.28 8.26 -4.59
CA PHE A 221 7.14 8.99 -3.33
C PHE A 221 5.98 8.47 -2.48
N GLN A 222 5.99 8.84 -1.19
CA GLN A 222 4.92 8.51 -0.24
C GLN A 222 4.73 9.62 0.78
N PHE A 223 3.47 9.95 1.10
CA PHE A 223 3.13 10.74 2.28
C PHE A 223 3.09 9.83 3.51
N ARG A 224 3.98 10.06 4.46
CA ARG A 224 4.19 9.17 5.63
C ARG A 224 3.28 9.48 6.81
N GLN A 225 2.84 10.73 6.95
CA GLN A 225 1.92 11.14 8.04
C GLN A 225 0.44 10.81 7.72
N GLY A 226 0.17 10.33 6.50
CA GLY A 226 -1.17 10.10 6.01
C GLY A 226 -1.79 11.37 5.41
N LEU A 227 -2.85 11.17 4.67
CA LEU A 227 -3.61 12.23 4.01
C LEU A 227 -4.97 12.40 4.71
N ASP A 228 -5.45 13.63 4.81
CA ASP A 228 -6.81 13.88 5.32
C ASP A 228 -7.85 13.44 4.27
N ILE A 229 -8.48 12.29 4.49
CA ILE A 229 -9.46 11.74 3.57
C ILE A 229 -10.66 12.67 3.35
N ARG A 230 -11.01 13.50 4.32
CA ARG A 230 -12.13 14.45 4.24
C ARG A 230 -11.90 15.51 3.16
N LEU A 231 -10.63 15.81 2.86
CA LEU A 231 -10.22 16.73 1.80
C LEU A 231 -10.07 16.05 0.44
N LEU A 232 -10.20 14.73 0.37
CA LEU A 232 -10.04 14.00 -0.88
C LEU A 232 -11.21 14.30 -1.83
N THR A 233 -10.90 14.81 -3.03
CA THR A 233 -11.83 15.01 -4.14
C THR A 233 -11.54 14.01 -5.24
N GLU A 234 -12.45 13.86 -6.19
CA GLU A 234 -12.23 12.98 -7.35
C GLU A 234 -10.99 13.39 -8.15
N THR A 235 -10.79 14.69 -8.36
CA THR A 235 -9.61 15.23 -9.05
C THR A 235 -8.31 14.86 -8.31
N ARG A 236 -8.29 15.04 -6.98
CA ARG A 236 -7.14 14.68 -6.12
C ARG A 236 -6.86 13.18 -6.16
N ALA A 237 -7.92 12.37 -6.08
CA ALA A 237 -7.80 10.92 -6.16
C ALA A 237 -7.20 10.47 -7.50
N LYS A 238 -7.76 10.95 -8.61
CA LYS A 238 -7.28 10.62 -9.96
C LYS A 238 -5.82 11.06 -10.17
N LYS A 239 -5.47 12.29 -9.78
CA LYS A 239 -4.10 12.80 -9.92
C LYS A 239 -3.13 11.99 -9.07
N LEU A 240 -3.46 11.72 -7.81
CA LEU A 240 -2.60 10.92 -6.91
C LEU A 240 -2.39 9.48 -7.42
N LEU A 241 -3.43 8.86 -8.00
CA LEU A 241 -3.35 7.49 -8.54
C LEU A 241 -2.52 7.41 -9.83
N ARG A 242 -2.36 8.49 -10.58
CA ARG A 242 -1.48 8.58 -11.76
C ARG A 242 0.00 8.70 -11.38
N CYS A 243 0.30 9.07 -10.15
CA CYS A 243 1.67 9.25 -9.68
C CYS A 243 2.36 7.92 -9.35
N LYS A 244 3.70 7.93 -9.38
CA LYS A 244 4.55 6.84 -8.87
C LYS A 244 4.49 6.79 -7.33
N TYR A 245 3.30 6.50 -6.77
CA TYR A 245 3.13 6.47 -5.33
C TYR A 245 3.69 5.18 -4.72
N HIS A 246 4.62 5.31 -3.78
CA HIS A 246 5.26 4.18 -3.10
C HIS A 246 4.43 3.72 -1.90
N GLY A 247 4.40 2.41 -1.64
CA GLY A 247 3.74 1.86 -0.45
C GLY A 247 2.20 1.96 -0.50
N ASP A 248 1.59 1.81 0.66
CA ASP A 248 0.14 1.89 0.81
C ASP A 248 -0.32 3.36 0.82
N PHE A 249 -1.50 3.61 0.28
CA PHE A 249 -2.17 4.90 0.54
C PHE A 249 -2.63 4.92 1.98
N ILE A 250 -2.26 5.97 2.70
CA ILE A 250 -2.54 6.13 4.13
C ILE A 250 -3.43 7.35 4.32
N PHE A 251 -4.57 7.15 4.97
CA PHE A 251 -5.48 8.21 5.41
C PHE A 251 -5.68 8.14 6.92
N ALA A 252 -6.47 9.07 7.48
CA ALA A 252 -6.84 9.08 8.89
C ALA A 252 -8.36 9.00 9.06
N PHE A 253 -8.81 8.28 10.12
CA PHE A 253 -10.19 8.19 10.56
C PHE A 253 -10.21 8.14 12.10
N ASP A 254 -9.90 9.26 12.74
CA ASP A 254 -9.65 9.31 14.18
C ASP A 254 -10.94 9.46 15.02
N HIS A 255 -12.00 10.06 14.47
CA HIS A 255 -13.25 10.31 15.16
C HIS A 255 -14.43 9.64 14.45
N ILE A 256 -15.33 9.00 15.23
CA ILE A 256 -16.53 8.35 14.69
C ILE A 256 -17.52 9.35 14.09
N GLU A 257 -17.51 10.59 14.56
CA GLU A 257 -18.32 11.71 14.08
C GLU A 257 -18.05 12.02 12.60
N ASP A 258 -16.86 11.71 12.11
CA ASP A 258 -16.49 11.83 10.70
C ASP A 258 -17.03 10.70 9.81
N ARG A 259 -17.81 9.75 10.37
CA ARG A 259 -18.28 8.54 9.70
C ARG A 259 -18.87 8.82 8.32
N GLU A 260 -19.86 9.68 8.23
CA GLU A 260 -20.59 9.94 6.98
C GLU A 260 -19.68 10.45 5.87
N ILE A 261 -18.81 11.42 6.21
CA ILE A 261 -17.88 11.97 5.23
C ILE A 261 -16.83 10.94 4.83
N VAL A 262 -16.30 10.16 5.79
CA VAL A 262 -15.29 9.12 5.51
C VAL A 262 -15.88 8.02 4.63
N GLU A 263 -17.09 7.50 4.92
CA GLU A 263 -17.76 6.49 4.09
C GLU A 263 -17.99 7.01 2.67
N ALA A 264 -18.47 8.25 2.52
CA ALA A 264 -18.66 8.87 1.21
C ALA A 264 -17.37 8.99 0.42
N LYS A 265 -16.27 9.40 1.09
CA LYS A 265 -14.94 9.52 0.47
C LYS A 265 -14.32 8.16 0.13
N LEU A 266 -14.47 7.17 1.00
CA LEU A 266 -14.03 5.79 0.71
C LEU A 266 -14.81 5.19 -0.46
N LYS A 267 -16.12 5.42 -0.54
CA LYS A 267 -16.93 4.99 -1.69
C LYS A 267 -16.44 5.61 -2.99
N MET A 268 -16.14 6.90 -2.98
CA MET A 268 -15.54 7.60 -4.13
C MET A 268 -14.13 7.06 -4.45
N TRP A 269 -13.28 6.93 -3.42
CA TRP A 269 -11.91 6.42 -3.58
C TRP A 269 -11.88 5.02 -4.19
N LYS A 270 -12.74 4.12 -3.73
CA LYS A 270 -12.83 2.74 -4.19
C LYS A 270 -13.37 2.58 -5.62
N LYS A 271 -13.92 3.64 -6.22
CA LYS A 271 -14.20 3.64 -7.67
C LYS A 271 -12.92 3.62 -8.51
N TYR A 272 -11.84 4.22 -7.99
CA TYR A 272 -10.61 4.45 -8.75
C TYR A 272 -9.41 3.65 -8.23
N CYS A 273 -9.42 3.21 -6.96
CA CYS A 273 -8.28 2.58 -6.32
C CYS A 273 -8.59 1.20 -5.72
N ARG A 274 -7.93 0.16 -6.22
CA ARG A 274 -7.96 -1.21 -5.64
C ARG A 274 -6.67 -1.58 -4.90
N ARG A 275 -5.68 -0.69 -4.89
CA ARG A 275 -4.48 -0.88 -4.06
C ARG A 275 -4.83 -0.89 -2.59
N THR A 276 -3.96 -1.51 -1.80
CA THR A 276 -4.08 -1.49 -0.34
C THR A 276 -4.17 -0.04 0.14
N THR A 277 -5.23 0.22 0.88
CA THR A 277 -5.50 1.50 1.52
C THR A 277 -5.55 1.27 3.01
N LYS A 278 -4.76 2.03 3.77
CA LYS A 278 -4.75 1.99 5.24
C LYS A 278 -5.38 3.25 5.81
N LEU A 279 -6.03 3.11 6.95
CA LEU A 279 -6.44 4.27 7.72
C LEU A 279 -5.91 4.17 9.15
N TYR A 280 -5.31 5.26 9.62
CA TYR A 280 -4.98 5.44 11.01
C TYR A 280 -6.26 5.60 11.81
N LEU A 281 -6.33 4.90 12.94
CA LEU A 281 -7.43 4.96 13.90
C LEU A 281 -6.83 5.25 15.27
N LEU A 282 -7.07 6.43 15.80
CA LEU A 282 -6.68 6.77 17.16
C LEU A 282 -7.66 6.14 18.16
N CYS A 283 -7.17 5.66 19.30
CA CYS A 283 -7.98 5.17 20.39
C CYS A 283 -7.37 5.52 21.74
N ALA A 284 -8.16 5.40 22.78
CA ALA A 284 -7.82 5.73 24.16
C ALA A 284 -7.37 7.20 24.34
N PHE A 285 -7.83 8.10 23.48
CA PHE A 285 -7.66 9.53 23.66
C PHE A 285 -8.97 10.12 24.23
N ASP A 286 -8.84 10.74 25.40
CA ASP A 286 -9.90 11.49 26.02
C ASP A 286 -9.31 12.81 26.56
N PRO A 287 -9.73 13.97 26.03
CA PRO A 287 -9.23 15.26 26.47
C PRO A 287 -9.58 15.60 27.93
N ASP A 288 -10.65 15.00 28.45
CA ASP A 288 -11.15 15.30 29.82
C ASP A 288 -10.71 14.27 30.86
N ASN A 289 -9.90 13.28 30.51
CA ASN A 289 -9.50 12.15 31.35
C ASN A 289 -8.79 12.54 32.65
N SER A 290 -8.31 13.78 32.78
CA SER A 290 -7.62 14.27 33.98
C SER A 290 -8.56 14.62 35.16
N ASN A 291 -9.88 14.71 34.93
CA ASN A 291 -10.87 15.19 35.89
C ASN A 291 -12.09 14.29 36.09
N CYS A 292 -12.14 13.11 35.47
CA CYS A 292 -13.30 12.21 35.58
C CYS A 292 -13.25 11.29 36.81
N ASP A 293 -14.41 11.11 37.44
CA ASP A 293 -14.65 10.08 38.44
C ASP A 293 -14.42 8.68 37.83
N VAL A 294 -13.85 7.76 38.61
CA VAL A 294 -13.45 6.39 38.10
C VAL A 294 -14.59 5.65 37.40
N ASN A 295 -15.84 5.87 37.85
CA ASN A 295 -17.02 5.25 37.22
C ASN A 295 -17.36 5.83 35.85
N ASN A 296 -17.15 7.12 35.63
CA ASN A 296 -17.35 7.79 34.36
C ASN A 296 -16.25 7.40 33.36
N LEU A 297 -15.03 7.18 33.85
CA LEU A 297 -13.91 6.77 33.01
C LEU A 297 -14.13 5.42 32.33
N ALA A 298 -14.66 4.43 33.05
CA ALA A 298 -14.94 3.11 32.52
C ALA A 298 -15.99 3.14 31.39
N GLU A 299 -17.02 3.97 31.51
CA GLU A 299 -18.04 4.14 30.48
C GLU A 299 -17.50 4.89 29.25
N LEU A 300 -16.63 5.89 29.45
CA LEU A 300 -15.95 6.58 28.34
C LEU A 300 -15.02 5.64 27.56
N GLU A 301 -14.24 4.82 28.27
CA GLU A 301 -13.36 3.82 27.65
C GLU A 301 -14.16 2.75 26.90
N LYS A 302 -15.31 2.32 27.45
CA LYS A 302 -16.22 1.40 26.79
C LYS A 302 -16.76 1.97 25.48
N GLU A 303 -17.22 3.24 25.50
CA GLU A 303 -17.72 3.92 24.31
C GLU A 303 -16.59 4.14 23.27
N ASP A 304 -15.37 4.48 23.69
CA ASP A 304 -14.21 4.58 22.80
C ASP A 304 -13.90 3.24 22.10
N ILE A 305 -13.93 2.13 22.85
CA ILE A 305 -13.73 0.78 22.29
C ILE A 305 -14.83 0.43 21.30
N LYS A 306 -16.08 0.71 21.62
CA LYS A 306 -17.21 0.50 20.72
C LYS A 306 -17.04 1.31 19.43
N ASN A 307 -16.71 2.60 19.54
CA ASN A 307 -16.45 3.49 18.41
C ASN A 307 -15.24 3.04 17.59
N LEU A 308 -14.20 2.49 18.23
CA LEU A 308 -13.08 1.89 17.55
C LEU A 308 -13.49 0.70 16.68
N PHE A 309 -14.29 -0.23 17.24
CA PHE A 309 -14.79 -1.39 16.49
C PHE A 309 -15.77 -1.00 15.38
N GLU A 310 -16.59 0.01 15.57
CA GLU A 310 -17.48 0.52 14.51
C GLU A 310 -16.66 1.09 13.34
N ARG A 311 -15.60 1.87 13.62
CA ARG A 311 -14.66 2.35 12.58
C ARG A 311 -13.94 1.19 11.89
N ILE A 312 -13.50 0.16 12.62
CA ILE A 312 -12.92 -1.06 12.05
C ILE A 312 -13.91 -1.77 11.12
N LYS A 313 -15.17 -1.93 11.52
CA LYS A 313 -16.23 -2.53 10.71
C LYS A 313 -16.47 -1.76 9.41
N ILE A 314 -16.49 -0.43 9.47
CA ILE A 314 -16.57 0.42 8.27
C ILE A 314 -15.41 0.12 7.34
N LEU A 315 -14.17 0.09 7.86
CA LEU A 315 -12.99 -0.21 7.04
C LEU A 315 -13.02 -1.62 6.44
N MET A 316 -13.54 -2.61 7.17
CA MET A 316 -13.75 -3.95 6.62
C MET A 316 -14.68 -3.91 5.41
N ARG A 317 -15.82 -3.21 5.50
CA ARG A 317 -16.78 -3.06 4.40
C ARG A 317 -16.14 -2.48 3.14
N PHE A 318 -15.28 -1.47 3.30
CA PHE A 318 -14.57 -0.83 2.19
C PHE A 318 -13.27 -1.56 1.77
N GLY A 319 -12.96 -2.74 2.33
CA GLY A 319 -11.74 -3.47 2.01
C GLY A 319 -10.46 -2.68 2.34
N CYS A 320 -10.51 -1.84 3.37
CA CYS A 320 -9.39 -1.05 3.88
C CYS A 320 -8.78 -1.71 5.12
N LEU A 321 -7.50 -1.45 5.36
CA LEU A 321 -6.79 -1.96 6.52
C LEU A 321 -6.73 -0.89 7.62
N PRO A 322 -7.17 -1.17 8.84
CA PRO A 322 -6.95 -0.30 9.97
C PRO A 322 -5.48 -0.35 10.42
N TYR A 323 -5.00 0.76 10.96
CA TYR A 323 -3.77 0.83 11.72
C TYR A 323 -4.06 1.56 13.03
N ILE A 324 -4.07 0.82 14.12
CA ILE A 324 -4.46 1.33 15.43
C ILE A 324 -3.30 2.09 16.06
N MET A 325 -3.55 3.34 16.40
CA MET A 325 -2.67 4.22 17.16
C MET A 325 -3.24 4.39 18.55
N ARG A 326 -2.54 3.89 19.56
CA ARG A 326 -2.96 3.96 20.95
C ARG A 326 -2.40 5.22 21.59
N TYR A 327 -3.26 6.11 22.08
CA TYR A 327 -2.81 7.24 22.89
C TYR A 327 -2.29 6.74 24.24
N GLU A 328 -1.31 7.41 24.82
CA GLU A 328 -0.59 6.92 26.01
C GLU A 328 -1.50 6.58 27.20
N ALA A 329 -2.64 7.25 27.33
CA ALA A 329 -3.65 6.99 28.37
C ALA A 329 -4.11 5.52 28.43
N TYR A 330 -4.05 4.76 27.33
CA TYR A 330 -4.42 3.33 27.33
C TYR A 330 -3.68 2.51 28.39
N LYS A 331 -2.45 2.91 28.77
CA LYS A 331 -1.64 2.20 29.75
C LYS A 331 -2.27 2.19 31.16
N LYS A 332 -3.09 3.18 31.46
CA LYS A 332 -3.81 3.33 32.72
C LYS A 332 -5.25 2.78 32.67
N SER A 333 -5.73 2.42 31.48
CA SER A 333 -7.08 1.94 31.27
C SER A 333 -7.34 0.60 31.94
N LYS A 334 -8.55 0.42 32.46
CA LYS A 334 -9.09 -0.88 32.87
C LYS A 334 -9.04 -1.88 31.69
N TYR A 335 -9.26 -1.42 30.47
CA TYR A 335 -9.31 -2.21 29.26
C TYR A 335 -7.99 -2.20 28.45
N LYS A 336 -6.86 -1.93 29.11
CA LYS A 336 -5.52 -1.95 28.52
C LYS A 336 -5.25 -3.19 27.67
N GLY A 337 -5.74 -4.35 28.14
CA GLY A 337 -5.63 -5.63 27.41
C GLY A 337 -6.29 -5.58 26.04
N ILE A 338 -7.53 -5.10 25.96
CA ILE A 338 -8.29 -4.98 24.71
C ILE A 338 -7.59 -4.03 23.73
N TYR A 339 -7.22 -2.83 24.16
CA TYR A 339 -6.50 -1.87 23.31
C TYR A 339 -5.20 -2.47 22.73
N THR A 340 -4.49 -3.23 23.54
CA THR A 340 -3.26 -3.91 23.11
C THR A 340 -3.56 -4.99 22.07
N GLN A 341 -4.57 -5.84 22.31
CA GLN A 341 -4.85 -6.95 21.41
C GLN A 341 -5.52 -6.51 20.10
N VAL A 342 -6.38 -5.50 20.14
CA VAL A 342 -6.96 -4.91 18.91
C VAL A 342 -5.85 -4.33 18.03
N ALA A 343 -4.90 -3.61 18.61
CA ALA A 343 -3.75 -3.10 17.85
C ALA A 343 -2.89 -4.24 17.26
N ARG A 344 -2.61 -5.31 18.04
CA ARG A 344 -1.87 -6.49 17.52
C ARG A 344 -2.60 -7.19 16.38
N TRP A 345 -3.91 -7.32 16.45
CA TRP A 345 -4.73 -7.92 15.42
C TRP A 345 -4.79 -7.06 14.15
N CYS A 346 -5.14 -5.78 14.28
CA CYS A 346 -5.32 -4.85 13.18
C CYS A 346 -4.01 -4.50 12.46
N ASN A 347 -2.94 -4.23 13.22
CA ASN A 347 -1.67 -3.76 12.64
C ASN A 347 -0.89 -4.86 11.93
N GLN A 348 -1.37 -6.10 11.97
CA GLN A 348 -0.82 -7.23 11.25
C GLN A 348 -1.83 -7.76 10.21
N PRO A 349 -1.74 -7.34 8.95
CA PRO A 349 -2.72 -7.68 7.91
C PRO A 349 -2.99 -9.18 7.75
N GLN A 350 -2.00 -10.02 8.06
CA GLN A 350 -2.13 -11.47 8.01
C GLN A 350 -3.12 -12.03 9.04
N PHE A 351 -3.29 -11.37 10.18
CA PHE A 351 -4.28 -11.75 11.17
C PHE A 351 -5.63 -11.09 10.86
N PHE A 352 -5.61 -9.78 10.62
CA PHE A 352 -6.81 -8.99 10.36
C PHE A 352 -7.64 -9.52 9.19
N LYS A 353 -6.98 -9.87 8.08
CA LYS A 353 -7.68 -10.38 6.88
C LYS A 353 -8.25 -11.79 7.05
N LYS A 354 -7.71 -12.61 7.94
CA LYS A 354 -8.02 -14.04 8.01
C LYS A 354 -8.84 -14.46 9.22
N LYS A 355 -8.83 -13.65 10.28
CA LYS A 355 -9.44 -14.00 11.57
C LYS A 355 -10.32 -12.86 12.05
N SER A 356 -11.44 -13.20 12.68
CA SER A 356 -12.15 -12.27 13.54
C SER A 356 -11.30 -11.90 14.75
N PHE A 357 -11.67 -10.86 15.49
CA PHE A 357 -10.97 -10.50 16.72
C PHE A 357 -11.04 -11.64 17.75
N ARG A 358 -12.22 -12.27 17.91
CA ARG A 358 -12.42 -13.42 18.78
C ARG A 358 -11.51 -14.60 18.39
N GLU A 359 -11.48 -14.97 17.11
CA GLU A 359 -10.62 -16.05 16.61
C GLU A 359 -9.13 -15.76 16.82
N PHE A 360 -8.73 -14.49 16.70
CA PHE A 360 -7.37 -14.08 17.00
C PHE A 360 -7.03 -14.25 18.48
N CYS A 361 -7.92 -13.80 19.38
CA CYS A 361 -7.70 -13.93 20.82
C CYS A 361 -7.69 -15.39 21.28
N VAL A 362 -8.64 -16.21 20.79
CA VAL A 362 -8.70 -17.67 21.09
C VAL A 362 -7.44 -18.39 20.62
N ALA A 363 -6.88 -18.00 19.45
CA ALA A 363 -5.64 -18.58 18.96
C ALA A 363 -4.38 -18.15 19.73
N ASN A 364 -4.49 -17.15 20.62
CA ASN A 364 -3.39 -16.62 21.44
C ASN A 364 -3.74 -16.74 22.94
N GLN A 365 -4.05 -17.95 23.37
CA GLN A 365 -4.42 -18.26 24.76
C GLN A 365 -3.23 -18.22 25.72
N GLU A 366 -2.02 -18.48 25.23
CA GLU A 366 -0.82 -18.49 26.05
C GLU A 366 -0.35 -17.05 26.35
N TYR A 367 0.09 -16.87 27.58
CA TYR A 367 0.75 -15.65 28.01
C TYR A 367 2.17 -15.58 27.40
N HIS A 368 2.48 -14.46 26.78
CA HIS A 368 3.84 -14.15 26.36
C HIS A 368 4.48 -13.13 27.29
N SER A 369 5.63 -13.44 27.83
CA SER A 369 6.38 -12.61 28.80
C SER A 369 6.66 -11.18 28.32
N ASN A 370 6.68 -10.96 27.01
CA ASN A 370 6.86 -9.64 26.38
C ASN A 370 5.55 -8.86 26.22
N ASN A 371 4.44 -9.35 26.78
CA ASN A 371 3.15 -8.69 26.68
C ASN A 371 3.04 -7.60 27.78
N GLU A 372 2.97 -6.35 27.40
CA GLU A 372 2.81 -5.20 28.29
C GLU A 372 1.57 -5.28 29.21
N THR A 373 0.60 -6.13 28.87
CA THR A 373 -0.67 -6.25 29.58
C THR A 373 -0.61 -7.21 30.77
N ASN A 374 0.43 -8.03 30.88
CA ASN A 374 0.54 -9.12 31.84
C ASN A 374 -0.62 -10.15 31.78
N CYS A 375 -1.32 -10.26 30.66
CA CYS A 375 -2.36 -11.26 30.42
C CYS A 375 -2.30 -11.76 28.96
N SER A 376 -2.85 -12.92 28.71
CA SER A 376 -3.00 -13.46 27.34
C SER A 376 -4.03 -12.65 26.54
N ALA A 377 -4.03 -12.79 25.22
CA ALA A 377 -5.07 -12.18 24.39
C ALA A 377 -6.45 -12.76 24.73
N TYR A 378 -6.52 -14.04 25.03
CA TYR A 378 -7.75 -14.72 25.44
C TYR A 378 -8.27 -14.19 26.78
N GLN A 379 -7.40 -13.98 27.78
CA GLN A 379 -7.81 -13.43 29.06
C GLN A 379 -8.36 -12.02 28.91
N ALA A 380 -7.68 -11.15 28.12
CA ALA A 380 -8.17 -9.81 27.83
C ALA A 380 -9.55 -9.81 27.15
N LEU A 381 -9.81 -10.79 26.28
CA LEU A 381 -11.12 -10.98 25.64
C LEU A 381 -12.19 -11.31 26.68
N ILE A 382 -11.95 -12.31 27.55
CA ILE A 382 -12.92 -12.79 28.55
C ILE A 382 -13.22 -11.68 29.56
N ASP A 383 -12.19 -11.04 30.10
CA ASP A 383 -12.36 -9.94 31.07
C ASP A 383 -13.21 -8.78 30.51
N PHE A 384 -13.04 -8.48 29.24
CA PHE A 384 -13.85 -7.43 28.58
C PHE A 384 -15.28 -7.90 28.30
N GLU A 385 -15.43 -9.13 27.84
CA GLU A 385 -16.73 -9.69 27.46
C GLU A 385 -17.66 -9.88 28.66
N GLU A 386 -17.12 -10.18 29.85
CA GLU A 386 -17.89 -10.25 31.10
C GLU A 386 -18.64 -8.95 31.38
N ASP A 387 -17.98 -7.80 31.21
CA ASP A 387 -18.55 -6.50 31.44
C ASP A 387 -19.35 -5.91 30.25
N ASN A 388 -19.01 -6.34 28.99
CA ASN A 388 -19.44 -5.66 27.76
C ASN A 388 -19.90 -6.65 26.68
N ARG A 389 -20.81 -7.56 27.00
CA ARG A 389 -21.33 -8.59 26.07
C ARG A 389 -21.98 -8.04 24.82
N ASP A 390 -22.63 -6.90 24.94
CA ASP A 390 -23.28 -6.20 23.83
C ASP A 390 -22.28 -5.81 22.73
N ILE A 391 -21.13 -5.27 23.12
CA ILE A 391 -20.05 -4.90 22.20
C ILE A 391 -19.41 -6.16 21.62
N ALA A 392 -19.10 -7.14 22.46
CA ALA A 392 -18.48 -8.39 22.02
C ALA A 392 -19.34 -9.12 20.98
N ASN A 393 -20.65 -9.26 21.23
CA ASN A 393 -21.60 -9.89 20.32
C ASN A 393 -21.78 -9.11 19.01
N SER A 394 -21.63 -7.77 19.04
CA SER A 394 -21.82 -6.93 17.86
C SER A 394 -20.62 -6.89 16.92
N TYR A 395 -19.40 -7.11 17.45
CA TYR A 395 -18.18 -6.81 16.67
C TYR A 395 -17.14 -7.89 16.66
N PHE A 396 -17.00 -8.73 17.71
CA PHE A 396 -15.81 -9.57 17.87
C PHE A 396 -15.74 -10.74 16.90
N ASP A 397 -16.87 -11.14 16.34
CA ASP A 397 -16.96 -12.23 15.36
C ASP A 397 -16.97 -11.75 13.90
N LEU A 398 -16.90 -10.43 13.68
CA LEU A 398 -16.85 -9.87 12.33
C LEU A 398 -15.56 -10.25 11.61
N LYS A 399 -15.68 -10.63 10.34
CA LYS A 399 -14.55 -11.03 9.49
C LYS A 399 -14.41 -10.11 8.30
N PHE A 400 -13.15 -9.75 8.03
CA PHE A 400 -12.81 -8.88 6.90
C PHE A 400 -13.34 -9.42 5.56
N GLU A 401 -13.18 -10.72 5.31
CA GLU A 401 -13.57 -11.33 4.03
C GLU A 401 -15.09 -11.36 3.84
N GLU A 402 -15.86 -11.49 4.92
CA GLU A 402 -17.31 -11.55 4.88
C GLU A 402 -17.95 -10.17 4.66
N LEU A 403 -17.35 -9.13 5.26
CA LEU A 403 -17.87 -7.76 5.19
C LEU A 403 -17.35 -6.97 3.97
N ASN A 404 -16.23 -7.38 3.37
CA ASN A 404 -15.57 -6.63 2.32
C ASN A 404 -16.43 -6.56 1.04
N GLU A 405 -17.02 -5.40 0.80
CA GLU A 405 -17.81 -5.09 -0.41
C GLU A 405 -16.94 -4.86 -1.66
N TYR A 406 -15.62 -4.73 -1.48
CA TYR A 406 -14.63 -4.47 -2.54
C TYR A 406 -13.55 -5.57 -2.58
N PRO A 407 -13.93 -6.85 -2.70
CA PRO A 407 -12.96 -7.93 -2.73
C PRO A 407 -12.03 -7.77 -3.93
N GLN A 408 -10.74 -8.05 -3.73
CA GLN A 408 -9.81 -8.13 -4.85
C GLN A 408 -10.28 -9.21 -5.80
N MET A 409 -10.41 -8.88 -7.07
CA MET A 409 -10.76 -9.86 -8.10
C MET A 409 -9.58 -10.83 -8.25
N GLY A 410 -9.81 -12.08 -7.85
CA GLY A 410 -8.83 -13.15 -8.08
C GLY A 410 -8.80 -13.56 -9.55
N TYR A 411 -7.69 -14.16 -9.97
CA TYR A 411 -7.61 -14.81 -11.28
C TYR A 411 -8.75 -15.84 -11.45
N GLY A 412 -9.40 -15.85 -12.61
CA GLY A 412 -10.53 -16.73 -12.91
C GLY A 412 -11.86 -16.28 -12.28
N ARG A 413 -11.86 -15.23 -11.48
CA ARG A 413 -13.09 -14.47 -11.19
C ARG A 413 -13.23 -13.33 -12.21
N HIS A 414 -13.24 -13.65 -13.48
CA HIS A 414 -14.03 -12.86 -14.39
C HIS A 414 -15.44 -12.91 -13.83
N ILE A 415 -15.95 -11.78 -13.43
CA ILE A 415 -17.28 -11.50 -12.92
C ILE A 415 -18.13 -12.78 -12.94
N LYS A 416 -18.36 -13.41 -11.78
CA LYS A 416 -19.47 -14.35 -11.65
C LYS A 416 -20.75 -13.53 -11.82
N THR A 417 -20.96 -13.07 -13.02
CA THR A 417 -22.26 -12.64 -13.43
C THR A 417 -23.06 -13.92 -13.60
N PRO A 418 -24.11 -14.12 -12.83
CA PRO A 418 -25.00 -15.26 -13.09
C PRO A 418 -25.42 -15.20 -14.54
N CYS A 419 -25.82 -16.31 -15.13
CA CYS A 419 -26.42 -16.43 -16.45
C CYS A 419 -27.58 -15.44 -16.72
N LYS A 420 -28.07 -14.76 -15.68
CA LYS A 420 -29.00 -13.62 -15.73
C LYS A 420 -28.53 -12.45 -16.61
N ILE A 421 -27.24 -12.38 -16.97
CA ILE A 421 -26.76 -11.38 -17.95
C ILE A 421 -27.05 -11.88 -19.38
N CYS A 422 -26.86 -13.16 -19.65
CA CYS A 422 -27.28 -13.72 -20.95
C CYS A 422 -28.79 -13.54 -21.23
N GLU A 423 -29.62 -13.39 -20.18
CA GLU A 423 -31.06 -13.18 -20.32
C GLU A 423 -31.44 -11.70 -20.56
N LYS A 424 -30.57 -10.76 -20.30
CA LYS A 424 -30.85 -9.31 -20.41
C LYS A 424 -30.14 -8.62 -21.57
N GLU A 425 -29.13 -9.27 -22.16
CA GLU A 425 -28.29 -8.69 -23.22
C GLU A 425 -28.74 -9.21 -24.60
N ASN A 426 -28.56 -8.36 -25.62
CA ASN A 426 -28.91 -8.70 -26.98
C ASN A 426 -28.03 -9.83 -27.59
N VAL A 427 -26.89 -10.15 -26.98
CA VAL A 427 -25.96 -11.20 -27.39
C VAL A 427 -25.92 -12.29 -26.35
N THR A 428 -26.44 -13.47 -26.66
CA THR A 428 -26.47 -14.63 -25.78
C THR A 428 -25.63 -15.77 -26.33
N TRP A 429 -25.18 -16.71 -25.47
CA TRP A 429 -24.50 -17.92 -25.95
C TRP A 429 -25.31 -18.69 -27.00
N PHE A 430 -26.64 -18.70 -26.88
CA PHE A 430 -27.53 -19.30 -27.86
C PHE A 430 -27.44 -18.57 -29.21
N SER A 431 -27.59 -17.24 -29.22
CA SER A 431 -27.53 -16.45 -30.45
C SER A 431 -26.17 -16.56 -31.16
N VAL A 432 -25.08 -16.67 -30.40
CA VAL A 432 -23.71 -16.87 -30.93
C VAL A 432 -23.58 -18.24 -31.58
N GLN A 433 -23.95 -19.30 -30.85
CA GLN A 433 -23.84 -20.68 -31.39
C GLN A 433 -24.65 -20.88 -32.67
N TYR A 434 -25.82 -20.29 -32.80
CA TYR A 434 -26.70 -20.42 -33.92
C TYR A 434 -26.52 -19.33 -35.01
N GLY A 435 -25.45 -18.54 -34.93
CA GLY A 435 -25.10 -17.56 -35.97
C GLY A 435 -26.11 -16.43 -36.13
N GLN A 436 -26.82 -16.08 -35.06
CA GLN A 436 -27.83 -15.00 -35.04
C GLN A 436 -27.22 -13.61 -34.85
N GLN A 437 -25.90 -13.51 -34.68
CA GLN A 437 -25.13 -12.28 -34.40
C GLN A 437 -24.03 -12.13 -35.44
N ASP A 438 -23.69 -10.90 -35.78
CA ASP A 438 -22.54 -10.63 -36.64
C ASP A 438 -21.21 -10.74 -35.83
N ASP A 439 -20.10 -10.83 -36.57
CA ASP A 439 -18.78 -11.04 -35.99
C ASP A 439 -18.37 -9.92 -35.02
N LYS A 440 -18.77 -8.67 -35.29
CA LYS A 440 -18.45 -7.51 -34.43
C LYS A 440 -19.21 -7.57 -33.12
N GLN A 441 -20.48 -7.95 -33.15
CA GLN A 441 -21.30 -8.13 -31.94
C GLN A 441 -20.74 -9.28 -31.07
N VAL A 442 -20.39 -10.41 -31.69
CA VAL A 442 -19.77 -11.55 -30.99
C VAL A 442 -18.43 -11.16 -30.37
N ALA A 443 -17.57 -10.50 -31.12
CA ALA A 443 -16.26 -10.06 -30.62
C ALA A 443 -16.41 -9.04 -29.51
N SER A 444 -17.31 -8.05 -29.61
CA SER A 444 -17.59 -7.06 -28.59
C SER A 444 -18.06 -7.73 -27.30
N ALA A 445 -19.06 -8.61 -27.37
CA ALA A 445 -19.57 -9.32 -26.20
C ALA A 445 -18.53 -10.25 -25.57
N TYR A 446 -17.64 -10.85 -26.36
CA TYR A 446 -16.58 -11.69 -25.83
C TYR A 446 -15.44 -10.89 -25.22
N LEU A 447 -14.96 -9.83 -25.86
CA LEU A 447 -13.87 -9.00 -25.38
C LEU A 447 -14.28 -8.17 -24.16
N SER A 448 -15.55 -7.75 -24.07
CA SER A 448 -16.09 -7.06 -22.88
C SER A 448 -16.31 -7.98 -21.67
N GLY A 449 -16.19 -9.31 -21.85
CA GLY A 449 -16.46 -10.29 -20.80
C GLY A 449 -17.95 -10.62 -20.60
N GLN A 450 -18.85 -10.11 -21.43
CA GLN A 450 -20.28 -10.48 -21.41
C GLN A 450 -20.48 -11.97 -21.71
N LEU A 451 -19.71 -12.51 -22.65
CA LEU A 451 -19.65 -13.94 -22.94
C LEU A 451 -18.48 -14.59 -22.15
N ASP A 452 -18.82 -15.33 -21.10
CA ASP A 452 -17.86 -16.08 -20.28
C ASP A 452 -18.17 -17.58 -20.33
N PHE A 453 -17.21 -18.40 -20.78
CA PHE A 453 -17.34 -19.85 -20.85
C PHE A 453 -17.56 -20.52 -19.48
N SER A 454 -17.24 -19.85 -18.37
CA SER A 454 -17.52 -20.37 -17.04
C SER A 454 -19.02 -20.57 -16.79
N CYS A 455 -19.89 -19.81 -17.48
CA CYS A 455 -21.34 -19.97 -17.44
C CYS A 455 -21.80 -21.31 -18.01
N LEU A 456 -21.09 -21.85 -19.00
CA LEU A 456 -21.45 -23.09 -19.69
C LEU A 456 -21.05 -24.36 -18.91
N ARG A 457 -20.27 -24.23 -17.84
CA ARG A 457 -19.79 -25.37 -17.02
C ARG A 457 -20.81 -25.89 -16.01
N LYS A 458 -21.83 -25.14 -15.67
CA LYS A 458 -22.81 -25.52 -14.64
C LYS A 458 -23.77 -26.57 -15.20
N LYS A 459 -23.80 -27.78 -14.58
CA LYS A 459 -24.91 -28.73 -14.78
C LYS A 459 -26.24 -28.02 -14.49
N GLY A 460 -27.12 -27.95 -15.47
CA GLY A 460 -28.37 -27.22 -15.37
C GLY A 460 -28.26 -25.71 -15.68
N SER A 461 -27.21 -25.27 -16.37
CA SER A 461 -27.16 -23.90 -16.91
C SER A 461 -28.36 -23.69 -17.86
N VAL A 462 -29.02 -22.55 -17.76
CA VAL A 462 -30.15 -22.14 -18.59
C VAL A 462 -29.75 -21.98 -20.07
N CYS A 463 -28.42 -21.84 -20.30
CA CYS A 463 -27.85 -21.80 -21.66
C CYS A 463 -27.72 -23.22 -22.21
N ASN A 464 -28.69 -23.62 -22.98
CA ASN A 464 -28.74 -24.93 -23.66
C ASN A 464 -27.84 -24.93 -24.94
N VAL A 465 -26.53 -24.68 -24.73
CA VAL A 465 -25.53 -24.58 -25.80
C VAL A 465 -24.39 -25.58 -25.59
N ASN A 466 -23.81 -26.03 -26.70
CA ASN A 466 -22.60 -26.85 -26.68
C ASN A 466 -21.36 -25.92 -26.50
N PRO A 467 -20.57 -26.08 -25.42
CA PRO A 467 -19.41 -25.22 -25.19
C PRO A 467 -18.35 -25.24 -26.28
N GLU A 468 -18.16 -26.37 -26.96
CA GLU A 468 -17.18 -26.50 -28.04
C GLU A 468 -17.64 -25.74 -29.29
N GLU A 469 -18.92 -25.84 -29.65
CA GLU A 469 -19.50 -25.09 -30.77
C GLU A 469 -19.52 -23.59 -30.50
N ALA A 470 -19.81 -23.19 -29.26
CA ALA A 470 -19.73 -21.81 -28.85
C ALA A 470 -18.28 -21.26 -28.97
N ALA A 471 -17.27 -22.06 -28.58
CA ALA A 471 -15.86 -21.67 -28.73
C ALA A 471 -15.44 -21.55 -30.21
N LYS A 472 -15.91 -22.46 -31.09
CA LYS A 472 -15.68 -22.36 -32.55
C LYS A 472 -16.32 -21.08 -33.13
N ALA A 473 -17.54 -20.75 -32.71
CA ALA A 473 -18.22 -19.55 -33.17
C ALA A 473 -17.47 -18.27 -32.77
N VAL A 474 -17.05 -18.17 -31.52
CA VAL A 474 -16.29 -17.01 -31.01
C VAL A 474 -14.92 -16.91 -31.69
N SER A 475 -14.16 -18.01 -31.75
CA SER A 475 -12.84 -18.01 -32.40
C SER A 475 -12.96 -17.66 -33.89
N GLY A 476 -13.99 -18.15 -34.57
CA GLY A 476 -14.29 -17.80 -35.94
C GLY A 476 -14.58 -16.31 -36.14
N ALA A 477 -15.41 -15.73 -35.31
CA ALA A 477 -15.70 -14.29 -35.34
C ALA A 477 -14.43 -13.45 -35.12
N LEU A 478 -13.61 -13.80 -34.13
CA LEU A 478 -12.34 -13.13 -33.86
C LEU A 478 -11.35 -13.24 -35.03
N LEU A 479 -11.29 -14.39 -35.70
CA LEU A 479 -10.38 -14.63 -36.82
C LEU A 479 -10.79 -13.94 -38.12
N ARG A 480 -12.10 -13.73 -38.34
CA ARG A 480 -12.59 -13.02 -39.53
C ARG A 480 -12.41 -11.52 -39.46
N LEU A 481 -12.35 -10.94 -38.27
CA LEU A 481 -12.07 -9.53 -38.06
C LEU A 481 -10.57 -9.25 -38.16
N ASN A 482 -10.21 -8.12 -38.77
CA ASN A 482 -8.85 -7.64 -38.75
C ASN A 482 -8.52 -6.93 -37.39
N MET A 483 -7.24 -6.68 -37.16
CA MET A 483 -6.81 -6.11 -35.87
C MET A 483 -7.35 -4.69 -35.64
N ASN A 484 -7.46 -3.87 -36.69
CA ASN A 484 -7.99 -2.51 -36.59
C ASN A 484 -9.48 -2.51 -36.19
N GLU A 485 -10.28 -3.43 -36.73
CA GLU A 485 -11.68 -3.59 -36.33
C GLU A 485 -11.80 -3.99 -34.86
N LEU A 486 -10.94 -4.90 -34.38
CA LEU A 486 -10.93 -5.31 -32.98
C LEU A 486 -10.50 -4.17 -32.04
N VAL A 487 -9.59 -3.31 -32.47
CA VAL A 487 -9.21 -2.10 -31.72
C VAL A 487 -10.38 -1.12 -31.59
N LEU A 488 -11.11 -0.89 -32.68
CA LEU A 488 -12.31 -0.04 -32.64
C LEU A 488 -13.37 -0.63 -31.70
N ILE A 489 -13.56 -1.96 -31.71
CA ILE A 489 -14.45 -2.63 -30.76
C ILE A 489 -14.00 -2.39 -29.31
N ILE A 490 -12.68 -2.46 -29.02
CA ILE A 490 -12.17 -2.19 -27.67
C ILE A 490 -12.40 -0.72 -27.28
N ASP A 491 -12.28 0.22 -28.21
CA ASP A 491 -12.58 1.62 -27.97
C ASP A 491 -14.05 1.85 -27.56
N ASP A 492 -14.96 1.06 -28.09
CA ASP A 492 -16.41 1.15 -27.83
C ASP A 492 -16.86 0.37 -26.57
N ILE A 493 -16.07 -0.60 -26.10
CA ILE A 493 -16.37 -1.34 -24.86
C ILE A 493 -16.26 -0.38 -23.66
N ALA A 494 -17.06 -0.59 -22.63
CA ALA A 494 -16.99 0.17 -21.38
C ALA A 494 -15.57 0.18 -20.80
N GLU A 495 -15.14 1.32 -20.30
CA GLU A 495 -13.80 1.50 -19.71
C GLU A 495 -13.58 0.51 -18.58
N ILE A 496 -12.40 -0.11 -18.53
CA ILE A 496 -11.98 -0.93 -17.40
C ILE A 496 -11.59 0.03 -16.29
N GLU A 497 -12.55 0.34 -15.42
CA GLU A 497 -12.38 1.30 -14.33
C GLU A 497 -11.26 0.88 -13.38
N GLU A 498 -10.95 -0.43 -13.27
CA GLU A 498 -10.06 -0.94 -12.23
C GLU A 498 -9.22 -2.14 -12.69
N LEU A 499 -7.90 -1.98 -12.61
CA LEU A 499 -6.95 -3.08 -12.77
C LEU A 499 -6.52 -3.61 -11.40
N ASP A 500 -6.71 -4.91 -11.19
CA ASP A 500 -6.05 -5.63 -10.09
C ASP A 500 -4.69 -6.15 -10.58
N VAL A 501 -3.68 -6.10 -9.72
CA VAL A 501 -2.37 -6.72 -9.98
C VAL A 501 -2.48 -8.19 -10.41
N GLN A 502 -3.51 -8.89 -9.95
CA GLN A 502 -3.77 -10.28 -10.32
C GLN A 502 -4.21 -10.45 -11.78
N THR A 503 -4.80 -9.43 -12.40
CA THR A 503 -5.23 -9.43 -13.81
C THR A 503 -4.14 -8.97 -14.78
N ILE A 504 -2.98 -8.54 -14.24
CA ILE A 504 -1.81 -8.21 -15.05
C ILE A 504 -0.93 -9.45 -15.16
N PRO A 505 -0.60 -9.95 -16.36
CA PRO A 505 0.12 -11.20 -16.50
C PRO A 505 1.55 -11.13 -15.95
N GLN A 506 2.02 -12.28 -15.44
CA GLN A 506 3.43 -12.54 -15.11
C GLN A 506 3.78 -13.94 -15.64
N PHE A 507 4.72 -14.03 -16.55
CA PHE A 507 5.12 -15.31 -17.17
C PHE A 507 6.54 -15.22 -17.73
N SER A 508 7.11 -16.38 -18.05
CA SER A 508 8.44 -16.49 -18.68
C SER A 508 8.34 -16.64 -20.20
N SER A 509 7.42 -17.46 -20.69
CA SER A 509 7.25 -17.80 -22.08
C SER A 509 5.78 -17.83 -22.50
N ILE A 510 5.45 -17.20 -23.60
CA ILE A 510 4.12 -17.25 -24.21
C ILE A 510 3.89 -18.66 -24.76
N TYR A 511 4.86 -19.24 -25.44
CA TYR A 511 4.78 -20.60 -26.00
C TYR A 511 4.42 -21.64 -24.94
N SER A 512 5.10 -21.58 -23.78
CA SER A 512 4.80 -22.50 -22.68
C SER A 512 3.38 -22.35 -22.12
N THR A 513 2.74 -21.19 -22.28
CA THR A 513 1.33 -21.02 -21.90
C THR A 513 0.37 -21.51 -22.97
N THR A 514 0.65 -21.23 -24.24
CA THR A 514 -0.27 -21.50 -25.32
C THR A 514 -0.15 -22.92 -25.90
N HIS A 515 0.98 -23.61 -25.67
CA HIS A 515 1.26 -24.96 -26.16
C HIS A 515 1.48 -25.95 -25.00
N ASP A 516 2.59 -25.81 -24.28
CA ASP A 516 2.98 -26.80 -23.27
C ASP A 516 1.93 -26.94 -22.15
N LEU A 517 1.39 -25.81 -21.65
CA LEU A 517 0.35 -25.85 -20.61
C LEU A 517 -0.90 -26.58 -21.10
N LEU A 518 -1.37 -26.30 -22.32
CA LEU A 518 -2.59 -26.89 -22.83
C LEU A 518 -2.46 -28.41 -23.01
N GLU A 519 -1.30 -28.90 -23.48
CA GLU A 519 -1.00 -30.34 -23.56
C GLU A 519 -1.01 -30.98 -22.16
N ILE A 520 -0.39 -30.31 -21.17
CA ILE A 520 -0.25 -30.80 -19.81
C ILE A 520 -1.62 -30.95 -19.14
N VAL A 521 -2.53 -29.99 -19.32
CA VAL A 521 -3.86 -29.96 -18.68
C VAL A 521 -4.95 -30.65 -19.49
N TYR A 522 -4.66 -31.11 -20.71
CA TYR A 522 -5.65 -31.78 -21.56
C TYR A 522 -6.19 -33.03 -20.88
N GLY A 523 -7.50 -33.11 -20.68
CA GLY A 523 -8.18 -34.20 -19.98
C GLY A 523 -7.81 -34.37 -18.50
N LYS A 524 -7.08 -33.43 -17.91
CA LYS A 524 -6.59 -33.51 -16.52
C LYS A 524 -7.02 -32.29 -15.72
N LYS A 525 -7.01 -32.48 -14.39
CA LYS A 525 -7.25 -31.42 -13.41
C LYS A 525 -6.03 -31.31 -12.51
N LEU A 526 -5.16 -30.35 -12.76
CA LEU A 526 -3.83 -30.25 -12.17
C LEU A 526 -3.69 -29.02 -11.24
N SER A 527 -2.93 -29.22 -10.15
CA SER A 527 -2.50 -28.12 -9.28
C SER A 527 -1.38 -27.29 -9.91
N TYR A 528 -1.14 -26.10 -9.40
CA TYR A 528 -0.04 -25.25 -9.84
C TYR A 528 1.33 -25.92 -9.70
N GLU A 529 1.53 -26.73 -8.64
CA GLU A 529 2.77 -27.48 -8.43
C GLU A 529 2.94 -28.56 -9.51
N GLU A 530 1.89 -29.33 -9.80
CA GLU A 530 1.91 -30.36 -10.84
C GLU A 530 2.17 -29.80 -12.23
N ILE A 531 1.61 -28.61 -12.53
CA ILE A 531 1.86 -27.88 -13.77
C ILE A 531 3.32 -27.40 -13.79
N GLY A 532 3.80 -26.76 -12.73
CA GLY A 532 5.15 -26.24 -12.67
C GLY A 532 6.24 -27.30 -12.78
N VAL A 533 6.00 -28.48 -12.21
CA VAL A 533 6.93 -29.62 -12.36
C VAL A 533 7.01 -30.09 -13.82
N ARG A 534 5.89 -30.09 -14.56
CA ARG A 534 5.84 -30.56 -15.96
C ARG A 534 6.31 -29.52 -16.96
N LEU A 535 6.12 -28.23 -16.66
CA LEU A 535 6.64 -27.12 -17.46
C LEU A 535 8.13 -26.87 -17.23
N ASP A 536 8.69 -27.35 -16.10
CA ASP A 536 10.06 -27.10 -15.70
C ASP A 536 11.00 -28.13 -16.32
N TYR A 537 11.70 -27.74 -17.35
CA TYR A 537 12.76 -28.56 -18.01
C TYR A 537 14.05 -28.66 -17.16
N GLY A 538 13.94 -28.60 -15.82
CA GLY A 538 15.09 -28.75 -14.90
C GLY A 538 15.77 -27.45 -14.47
N THR A 539 15.23 -26.30 -14.81
CA THR A 539 15.83 -24.99 -14.51
C THR A 539 15.48 -24.46 -13.11
N VAL A 540 14.35 -24.91 -12.52
CA VAL A 540 13.85 -24.43 -11.23
C VAL A 540 14.20 -25.41 -10.11
N LYS A 541 15.08 -25.01 -9.20
CA LYS A 541 15.63 -25.90 -8.14
C LYS A 541 14.71 -26.04 -6.90
N LYS A 542 13.86 -25.06 -6.57
CA LYS A 542 13.05 -25.04 -5.35
C LYS A 542 11.59 -25.39 -5.60
N LYS A 543 10.99 -26.19 -4.73
CA LYS A 543 9.59 -26.65 -4.83
C LYS A 543 8.59 -25.49 -4.90
N GLU A 544 8.73 -24.48 -4.02
CA GLU A 544 7.86 -23.30 -3.99
C GLU A 544 7.97 -22.47 -5.29
N ALA A 545 9.16 -22.41 -5.87
CA ALA A 545 9.39 -21.73 -7.13
C ALA A 545 8.71 -22.45 -8.31
N ARG A 546 8.62 -23.78 -8.28
CA ARG A 546 7.89 -24.59 -9.30
C ARG A 546 6.40 -24.33 -9.23
N ALA A 547 5.80 -24.33 -8.04
CA ALA A 547 4.39 -24.01 -7.87
C ALA A 547 4.08 -22.61 -8.40
N LYS A 548 4.94 -21.62 -8.09
CA LYS A 548 4.79 -20.26 -8.60
C LYS A 548 4.97 -20.17 -10.13
N TYR A 549 5.83 -20.96 -10.70
CA TYR A 549 6.02 -21.06 -12.14
C TYR A 549 4.75 -21.57 -12.83
N GLY A 550 4.19 -22.69 -12.35
CA GLY A 550 2.93 -23.24 -12.83
C GLY A 550 1.74 -22.28 -12.64
N GLU A 551 1.66 -21.60 -11.50
CA GLU A 551 0.66 -20.57 -11.22
C GLU A 551 0.70 -19.46 -12.29
N ASN A 552 1.88 -18.94 -12.60
CA ASN A 552 2.03 -17.83 -13.54
C ASN A 552 1.53 -18.19 -14.96
N HIS A 553 1.86 -19.40 -15.43
CA HIS A 553 1.39 -19.87 -16.75
C HIS A 553 -0.12 -20.19 -16.75
N ALA A 554 -0.64 -20.82 -15.68
CA ALA A 554 -2.07 -21.06 -15.55
C ALA A 554 -2.86 -19.74 -15.53
N LYS A 555 -2.37 -18.72 -14.86
CA LYS A 555 -2.99 -17.40 -14.78
C LYS A 555 -2.99 -16.67 -16.12
N LEU A 556 -1.90 -16.70 -16.89
CA LEU A 556 -1.90 -16.15 -18.24
C LEU A 556 -2.89 -16.92 -19.13
N GLY A 557 -2.90 -18.25 -19.06
CA GLY A 557 -3.85 -19.08 -19.79
C GLY A 557 -5.31 -18.75 -19.46
N ALA A 558 -5.61 -18.47 -18.18
CA ALA A 558 -6.94 -18.05 -17.75
C ALA A 558 -7.32 -16.64 -18.24
N LEU A 559 -6.38 -15.71 -18.28
CA LEU A 559 -6.60 -14.37 -18.86
C LEU A 559 -6.89 -14.41 -20.35
N MET A 560 -6.30 -15.38 -21.04
CA MET A 560 -6.56 -15.67 -22.47
C MET A 560 -7.75 -16.61 -22.68
N ASP A 561 -8.47 -16.98 -21.62
CA ASP A 561 -9.59 -17.93 -21.65
C ASP A 561 -9.25 -19.35 -22.19
N LEU A 562 -7.97 -19.71 -22.15
CA LEU A 562 -7.48 -21.02 -22.60
C LEU A 562 -7.64 -22.12 -21.54
N VAL A 563 -7.67 -21.73 -20.26
CA VAL A 563 -7.85 -22.66 -19.14
C VAL A 563 -8.79 -22.06 -18.10
N PHE A 564 -9.39 -22.94 -17.29
CA PHE A 564 -10.13 -22.57 -16.08
C PHE A 564 -9.28 -22.84 -14.84
N ILE A 565 -9.42 -22.00 -13.85
CA ILE A 565 -8.82 -22.18 -12.53
C ILE A 565 -9.94 -22.29 -11.50
N ASP A 566 -10.07 -23.45 -10.85
CA ASP A 566 -11.08 -23.75 -9.85
C ASP A 566 -10.43 -23.97 -8.49
N GLY A 567 -11.11 -23.60 -7.43
CA GLY A 567 -10.70 -23.87 -6.06
C GLY A 567 -10.82 -22.64 -5.17
N ASP A 568 -10.53 -22.83 -3.90
CA ASP A 568 -10.48 -21.77 -2.91
C ASP A 568 -9.10 -21.11 -2.93
N VAL A 569 -9.07 -19.78 -3.07
CA VAL A 569 -7.84 -18.99 -3.13
C VAL A 569 -6.98 -19.20 -1.89
N ASP A 570 -7.61 -19.41 -0.73
CA ASP A 570 -6.91 -19.57 0.55
C ASP A 570 -6.35 -20.96 0.80
N SER A 571 -6.85 -21.99 0.07
CA SER A 571 -6.52 -23.39 0.37
C SER A 571 -5.28 -23.95 -0.33
N ARG A 572 -4.59 -23.18 -1.20
CA ARG A 572 -3.54 -23.66 -2.11
C ARG A 572 -3.96 -24.87 -2.97
N LYS A 573 -5.25 -25.17 -3.02
CA LYS A 573 -5.84 -26.32 -3.72
C LYS A 573 -6.44 -25.93 -5.08
N MET A 574 -5.92 -24.84 -5.66
CA MET A 574 -6.35 -24.42 -6.99
C MET A 574 -6.04 -25.52 -8.01
N LYS A 575 -7.01 -25.82 -8.86
CA LYS A 575 -6.89 -26.80 -9.94
C LYS A 575 -7.15 -26.14 -11.28
N THR A 576 -6.30 -26.46 -12.26
CA THR A 576 -6.38 -25.93 -13.62
C THR A 576 -6.89 -27.02 -14.55
N THR A 577 -7.84 -26.65 -15.41
CA THR A 577 -8.40 -27.51 -16.48
C THR A 577 -8.44 -26.73 -17.77
N ILE A 578 -8.41 -27.42 -18.91
CA ILE A 578 -8.56 -26.79 -20.23
C ILE A 578 -9.97 -26.21 -20.39
N SER A 579 -10.10 -25.04 -21.01
CA SER A 579 -11.38 -24.42 -21.36
C SER A 579 -11.89 -24.89 -22.76
N PRO A 580 -13.15 -24.62 -23.12
CA PRO A 580 -13.62 -24.84 -24.49
C PRO A 580 -12.81 -24.02 -25.51
N MET A 581 -12.42 -22.80 -25.21
CA MET A 581 -11.55 -21.99 -26.07
C MET A 581 -10.16 -22.60 -26.19
N GLY A 582 -9.58 -23.12 -25.10
CA GLY A 582 -8.30 -23.82 -25.12
C GLY A 582 -8.34 -25.11 -25.96
N GLN A 583 -9.43 -25.88 -25.89
CA GLN A 583 -9.63 -27.05 -26.78
C GLN A 583 -9.74 -26.67 -28.26
N CYS A 584 -10.53 -25.61 -28.54
CA CYS A 584 -10.65 -25.07 -29.88
C CYS A 584 -9.28 -24.60 -30.40
N PHE A 585 -8.51 -23.85 -29.57
CA PHE A 585 -7.18 -23.38 -29.90
C PHE A 585 -6.21 -24.53 -30.27
N GLN A 586 -6.20 -25.61 -29.48
CA GLN A 586 -5.34 -26.77 -29.74
C GLN A 586 -5.64 -27.46 -31.10
N SER A 587 -6.89 -27.42 -31.54
CA SER A 587 -7.32 -28.08 -32.79
C SER A 587 -6.93 -27.30 -34.04
N LEU A 588 -6.42 -26.08 -33.95
CA LEU A 588 -6.03 -25.21 -35.05
C LEU A 588 -4.61 -25.54 -35.55
N ASP A 589 -4.34 -25.21 -36.81
CA ASP A 589 -2.98 -25.18 -37.35
C ASP A 589 -2.14 -24.07 -36.74
N GLU A 590 -0.81 -24.14 -36.81
CA GLU A 590 0.10 -23.21 -36.12
C GLU A 590 -0.06 -21.75 -36.59
N GLU A 591 -0.32 -21.49 -37.85
CA GLU A 591 -0.54 -20.14 -38.37
C GLU A 591 -1.83 -19.54 -37.79
N THR A 592 -2.89 -20.31 -37.76
CA THR A 592 -4.17 -19.90 -37.18
C THR A 592 -4.09 -19.75 -35.66
N LYS A 593 -3.31 -20.61 -34.96
CA LYS A 593 -3.02 -20.46 -33.53
C LYS A 593 -2.34 -19.11 -33.22
N VAL A 594 -1.35 -18.71 -34.00
CA VAL A 594 -0.68 -17.41 -33.83
C VAL A 594 -1.69 -16.27 -34.01
N LYS A 595 -2.51 -16.31 -35.04
CA LYS A 595 -3.55 -15.30 -35.28
C LYS A 595 -4.58 -15.25 -34.15
N LEU A 596 -5.07 -16.37 -33.65
CA LEU A 596 -6.05 -16.42 -32.58
C LEU A 596 -5.42 -15.98 -31.24
N ARG A 597 -4.18 -16.40 -30.96
CA ARG A 597 -3.41 -15.98 -29.78
C ARG A 597 -3.36 -14.46 -29.66
N ASP A 598 -3.02 -13.78 -30.75
CA ASP A 598 -2.89 -12.33 -30.75
C ASP A 598 -4.23 -11.62 -30.46
N ARG A 599 -5.35 -12.23 -30.92
CA ARG A 599 -6.69 -11.74 -30.62
C ARG A 599 -7.10 -12.01 -29.18
N LEU A 600 -6.68 -13.13 -28.60
CA LEU A 600 -6.93 -13.47 -27.20
C LEU A 600 -6.14 -12.57 -26.24
N PHE A 601 -4.99 -12.01 -26.65
CA PHE A 601 -4.29 -10.99 -25.88
C PHE A 601 -5.14 -9.73 -25.67
N LEU A 602 -6.02 -9.40 -26.63
CA LEU A 602 -6.93 -8.26 -26.51
C LEU A 602 -8.00 -8.43 -25.43
N ARG A 603 -8.20 -9.65 -24.91
CA ARG A 603 -9.07 -9.92 -23.77
C ARG A 603 -8.40 -9.56 -22.42
N ILE A 604 -7.08 -9.43 -22.37
CA ILE A 604 -6.33 -9.15 -21.15
C ILE A 604 -6.58 -7.70 -20.72
N PRO A 605 -7.09 -7.46 -19.49
CA PRO A 605 -7.52 -6.12 -19.06
C PRO A 605 -6.45 -5.03 -19.20
N ILE A 606 -5.19 -5.33 -18.89
CA ILE A 606 -4.09 -4.34 -19.05
C ILE A 606 -3.88 -3.97 -20.52
N ILE A 607 -4.05 -4.92 -21.45
CA ILE A 607 -3.90 -4.63 -22.88
C ILE A 607 -5.05 -3.75 -23.37
N GLN A 608 -6.28 -4.01 -22.96
CA GLN A 608 -7.43 -3.15 -23.28
C GLN A 608 -7.24 -1.74 -22.72
N LYS A 609 -6.76 -1.64 -21.48
CA LYS A 609 -6.48 -0.34 -20.86
C LYS A 609 -5.40 0.42 -21.61
N LEU A 610 -4.31 -0.24 -22.00
CA LEU A 610 -3.27 0.38 -22.83
C LEU A 610 -3.81 0.89 -24.17
N ILE A 611 -4.70 0.17 -24.84
CA ILE A 611 -5.33 0.59 -26.09
C ILE A 611 -6.18 1.85 -25.90
N LYS A 612 -6.92 1.94 -24.81
CA LYS A 612 -7.83 3.08 -24.51
C LYS A 612 -7.09 4.33 -24.06
N GLU A 613 -6.06 4.18 -23.21
CA GLU A 613 -5.32 5.30 -22.66
C GLU A 613 -4.40 6.00 -23.68
N THR A 614 -4.18 5.40 -24.84
CA THR A 614 -3.46 6.06 -25.93
C THR A 614 -4.13 7.33 -26.48
N LYS A 615 -5.38 7.57 -26.10
CA LYS A 615 -6.10 8.80 -26.43
C LYS A 615 -5.71 9.98 -25.51
N GLU A 616 -5.09 9.71 -24.34
CA GLU A 616 -4.62 10.72 -23.38
C GLU A 616 -3.09 10.77 -23.41
N GLU A 617 -2.49 11.88 -23.79
CA GLU A 617 -1.05 12.04 -24.10
C GLU A 617 -0.06 11.77 -22.92
N GLU A 618 -0.52 11.54 -21.69
CA GLU A 618 0.32 11.53 -20.48
C GLU A 618 0.44 10.19 -19.74
N THR A 619 -0.19 9.10 -20.18
CA THR A 619 -0.21 7.85 -19.42
C THR A 619 0.89 6.90 -19.86
N SER A 620 1.74 6.45 -18.92
CA SER A 620 2.77 5.44 -19.16
C SER A 620 2.39 4.09 -18.56
N LEU A 621 2.94 2.97 -19.09
CA LEU A 621 2.78 1.65 -18.47
C LEU A 621 3.26 1.64 -17.02
N ASP A 622 4.29 2.40 -16.69
CA ASP A 622 4.77 2.52 -15.31
C ASP A 622 3.73 3.17 -14.40
N SER A 623 3.07 4.25 -14.84
CA SER A 623 2.02 4.90 -14.04
C SER A 623 0.84 3.95 -13.80
N ILE A 624 0.43 3.17 -14.81
CA ILE A 624 -0.61 2.15 -14.64
C ILE A 624 -0.18 1.09 -13.63
N LEU A 625 1.05 0.56 -13.71
CA LEU A 625 1.55 -0.44 -12.78
C LEU A 625 1.69 0.11 -11.36
N PHE A 626 2.10 1.35 -11.20
CA PHE A 626 2.16 2.02 -9.90
C PHE A 626 0.78 2.21 -9.26
N SER A 627 -0.26 2.41 -10.08
CA SER A 627 -1.64 2.52 -9.55
C SER A 627 -2.19 1.22 -8.96
N VAL A 628 -1.64 0.05 -9.34
CA VAL A 628 -2.17 -1.27 -8.94
C VAL A 628 -1.31 -2.03 -7.94
N THR A 629 -0.01 -1.74 -7.83
CA THR A 629 0.89 -2.42 -6.87
C THR A 629 2.00 -1.50 -6.40
N ASN A 630 2.42 -1.69 -5.14
CA ASN A 630 3.49 -0.94 -4.48
C ASN A 630 4.83 -1.71 -4.44
N SER A 631 4.88 -2.93 -4.97
CA SER A 631 6.09 -3.75 -5.02
C SER A 631 6.87 -3.50 -6.31
N SER A 632 8.04 -2.83 -6.23
CA SER A 632 8.91 -2.55 -7.38
C SER A 632 9.30 -3.82 -8.15
N LYS A 633 9.63 -4.90 -7.44
CA LYS A 633 9.91 -6.20 -8.07
C LYS A 633 8.72 -6.77 -8.83
N THR A 634 7.50 -6.56 -8.30
CA THR A 634 6.28 -6.99 -8.98
C THR A 634 6.02 -6.13 -10.21
N GLN A 635 6.19 -4.82 -10.10
CA GLN A 635 6.06 -3.88 -11.22
C GLN A 635 7.00 -4.25 -12.37
N GLU A 636 8.29 -4.46 -12.11
CA GLU A 636 9.29 -4.84 -13.13
C GLU A 636 8.92 -6.15 -13.84
N ARG A 637 8.53 -7.18 -13.07
CA ARG A 637 8.13 -8.47 -13.65
C ARG A 637 6.88 -8.36 -14.51
N ARG A 638 5.87 -7.60 -14.05
CA ARG A 638 4.64 -7.35 -14.82
C ARG A 638 4.93 -6.53 -16.07
N LYS A 639 5.73 -5.47 -15.93
CA LYS A 639 6.20 -4.66 -17.08
C LYS A 639 6.88 -5.52 -18.13
N SER A 640 7.81 -6.37 -17.72
CA SER A 640 8.49 -7.30 -18.62
C SER A 640 7.52 -8.25 -19.33
N SER A 641 6.49 -8.74 -18.64
CA SER A 641 5.49 -9.65 -19.23
C SER A 641 4.57 -8.93 -20.21
N VAL A 642 4.11 -7.72 -19.88
CA VAL A 642 3.30 -6.90 -20.78
C VAL A 642 4.08 -6.55 -22.05
N LYS A 643 5.37 -6.14 -21.89
CA LYS A 643 6.25 -5.88 -23.05
C LYS A 643 6.36 -7.09 -23.98
N LYS A 644 6.53 -8.31 -23.45
CA LYS A 644 6.57 -9.52 -24.27
C LYS A 644 5.29 -9.75 -25.08
N ILE A 645 4.12 -9.48 -24.51
CA ILE A 645 2.85 -9.57 -25.27
C ILE A 645 2.83 -8.54 -26.40
N VAL A 646 3.21 -7.30 -26.10
CA VAL A 646 3.23 -6.25 -27.11
C VAL A 646 4.26 -6.52 -28.20
N ASP A 647 5.43 -7.06 -27.85
CA ASP A 647 6.45 -7.45 -28.82
C ASP A 647 5.97 -8.58 -29.75
N GLU A 648 5.18 -9.54 -29.22
CA GLU A 648 4.55 -10.56 -30.07
C GLU A 648 3.48 -9.98 -31.00
N LEU A 649 2.62 -9.10 -30.48
CA LEU A 649 1.64 -8.39 -31.31
C LEU A 649 2.31 -7.60 -32.44
N ARG A 650 3.46 -6.99 -32.18
CA ARG A 650 4.25 -6.24 -33.19
C ARG A 650 4.78 -7.10 -34.32
N LYS A 651 5.19 -8.32 -34.03
CA LYS A 651 5.76 -9.21 -35.06
C LYS A 651 4.75 -9.62 -36.15
N ASN A 652 3.48 -9.67 -35.76
CA ASN A 652 2.45 -10.31 -36.58
C ASN A 652 1.40 -9.34 -37.12
N ASN A 653 1.45 -8.06 -36.75
CA ASN A 653 0.41 -7.09 -37.12
C ASN A 653 0.99 -5.73 -37.51
N ASP A 654 0.79 -5.30 -38.73
CA ASP A 654 1.02 -3.95 -39.25
C ASP A 654 -0.22 -3.09 -38.95
N SER A 655 -0.44 -2.64 -37.70
CA SER A 655 -1.65 -1.91 -37.37
C SER A 655 -1.41 -0.64 -36.59
N MET A 656 -2.34 0.30 -36.70
CA MET A 656 -2.48 1.51 -35.90
C MET A 656 -2.42 1.22 -34.39
N LEU A 657 -2.82 0.04 -33.95
CA LEU A 657 -2.72 -0.47 -32.58
C LEU A 657 -1.30 -0.39 -32.06
N LEU A 658 -0.33 -0.79 -32.86
CA LEU A 658 1.06 -0.92 -32.46
C LEU A 658 1.72 0.43 -32.29
N GLU A 659 1.39 1.41 -33.13
CA GLU A 659 1.86 2.79 -32.95
C GLU A 659 1.32 3.39 -31.65
N ARG A 660 0.09 3.06 -31.30
CA ARG A 660 -0.53 3.55 -30.07
C ARG A 660 0.13 2.95 -28.84
N ILE A 661 0.22 1.61 -28.73
CA ILE A 661 0.78 0.93 -27.54
C ILE A 661 2.27 1.22 -27.36
N VAL A 662 3.02 1.38 -28.45
CA VAL A 662 4.46 1.64 -28.39
C VAL A 662 4.80 2.98 -27.74
N ARG A 663 4.02 4.03 -27.97
CA ARG A 663 4.23 5.35 -27.35
C ARG A 663 4.14 5.31 -25.83
N ILE A 664 3.38 4.38 -25.27
CA ILE A 664 3.19 4.23 -23.81
C ILE A 664 4.29 3.36 -23.18
N LEU A 665 4.94 2.49 -23.94
CA LEU A 665 5.93 1.53 -23.43
C LEU A 665 7.36 2.09 -23.37
N TYR A 666 7.65 3.11 -24.14
CA TYR A 666 8.96 3.75 -24.29
C TYR A 666 8.89 5.25 -24.05
#